data_8b578d103db71fae12711467020408ec
#
_entry.id   8b578d103db71fae12711467020408ec
#
_cell.length_a   1.000
_cell.length_b   1.000
_cell.length_c   1.000
_cell.angle_alpha   90.00
_cell.angle_beta   90.00
_cell.angle_gamma   90.00
#
_symmetry.space_group_name_H-M   'P 1'
#
loop_
_entity.id
_entity.type
_entity.pdbx_description
1 polymer ?
#
loop_
_entity_poly.entity_id
_entity_poly.type
_entity_poly.pdbx_seq_one_letter_code
_entity_poly.pdbx_strand_id
1 'polypeptide(L)'
;MSIKNLITPIMLFWALSTAVAAENVTVIKQPVKLNGVLSEECWTIQKPLAVFTNTKGKNLELATEVKIARSNNAVYFAARCAIPVNEKFRATASPANGGKGMGKDDCVVFTLFPGSEKDNYYAFYINARGAVWCEYMSQGGFVSNAVTLPHVKAKSVQDSKNKVWSVELYVPFANLKFNTLPGKVWGWNAGRIPRYMPGTYTLLQGRLFLPDARRDLAGFDMPMQDFMLDVTPQKIIYQADKKHKFSYNITNRTGKTVTLRVQSELLKQAKSYMANRVTLKPDESKVVTLTPPMEVKDGAYRINLVIKNAQTRQTCFMRIYPATIKFDPWQTVLQSPCYRNMIFATEKSPKIVIDIKTLVGGKTTAVLADSKGEKIAEQHVENNGTVTFPAEQLPVGKYTVTLLGPAIDNVPMQKVYTITKLAPHAGEVRRDSEGFWLKDGKRIFLISEWNDVHLPGTNAMQFWKVPRTLKTAHGIAFSLSGSYMRKAHYRNNRTQLDEKGKAAVSQTVKKQMNYEKLFCWQISDEPEGRASGVKPALYYDLHKLLRELDPYHPVSIGTFTIHGMRNYAGCAEINFLHPYPIPLMNIPRSCFSKVVEFMDAFENLRQTLGNQAPSMIYLLQGFNYGDLIGSQRVPTYDELRTQAIMSLISGGQGVMFYNRNAEFYPELALGTPAMVKELKILEPVMVESNYQTPDLKAPARPFRWILKKHKGDFWIFAGSFKPETLQANMEIPALKDCKLYVFGENRTVEVKDGKFSDTFKNFDTHIYTTNEKMAKAIDFAAVEKSIQKAYEKRRKPGNIAFQQNEDEKLQVTASSSIFATARRSRNSALWHVTDGAFRNGDRMYFEAKAPGTGGEWLELKFHNPIEFSKVDIYPLNDSLCDYVVEAKQGEKYVTLSEMKNASGKVQSHKFDTFKSDTIRIRAIKSRKAMSIIEIEIYK
;
A
#
# COMPACT_ATOMS: atom_id res chain seq x y z
N MET A 1 -8.10 -19.42 -6.63
CA MET A 1 -9.04 -18.52 -7.32
C MET A 1 -9.39 -17.40 -6.36
N SER A 2 -8.86 -16.22 -6.60
CA SER A 2 -9.15 -15.02 -5.80
C SER A 2 -10.57 -14.56 -6.11
N ILE A 3 -11.28 -14.05 -5.11
CA ILE A 3 -12.60 -13.41 -5.18
C ILE A 3 -12.63 -12.21 -6.16
N LYS A 4 -11.53 -11.92 -6.85
CA LYS A 4 -11.40 -10.83 -7.83
C LYS A 4 -12.38 -10.84 -9.01
N ASN A 5 -13.06 -11.95 -9.28
CA ASN A 5 -14.11 -12.00 -10.30
C ASN A 5 -15.47 -11.47 -9.85
N LEU A 6 -15.56 -10.90 -8.63
CA LEU A 6 -16.80 -10.44 -8.02
C LEU A 6 -16.94 -8.93 -7.94
N ILE A 7 -15.97 -8.17 -8.38
CA ILE A 7 -16.10 -6.71 -8.46
C ILE A 7 -16.61 -6.34 -9.86
N THR A 8 -17.89 -6.59 -10.08
CA THR A 8 -18.67 -5.92 -11.14
C THR A 8 -19.05 -4.53 -10.64
N PRO A 9 -19.09 -3.49 -11.46
CA PRO A 9 -19.13 -2.10 -11.04
C PRO A 9 -20.40 -1.79 -10.23
N ILE A 10 -20.18 -1.30 -9.01
CA ILE A 10 -21.25 -0.74 -8.18
C ILE A 10 -21.42 0.71 -8.61
N MET A 11 -22.57 1.02 -9.20
CA MET A 11 -22.99 2.38 -9.47
C MET A 11 -23.29 3.17 -8.20
N LEU A 12 -22.98 4.46 -8.26
CA LEU A 12 -23.32 5.50 -7.28
C LEU A 12 -24.82 5.53 -6.96
N PHE A 13 -25.14 5.55 -5.68
CA PHE A 13 -26.28 6.28 -5.13
C PHE A 13 -25.89 6.87 -3.79
N TRP A 14 -25.88 8.16 -3.72
CA TRP A 14 -25.77 8.92 -2.49
C TRP A 14 -27.07 8.76 -1.68
N ALA A 15 -26.97 8.29 -0.47
CA ALA A 15 -27.96 8.49 0.56
C ALA A 15 -27.36 9.46 1.59
N LEU A 16 -28.07 10.52 1.88
CA LEU A 16 -27.78 11.47 2.94
C LEU A 16 -27.25 10.75 4.18
N SER A 17 -26.07 11.12 4.62
CA SER A 17 -25.55 10.70 5.92
C SER A 17 -26.33 11.41 7.03
N THR A 18 -27.47 10.87 7.40
CA THR A 18 -27.93 11.09 8.77
C THR A 18 -26.86 10.50 9.66
N ALA A 19 -26.29 11.30 10.54
CA ALA A 19 -25.39 10.81 11.58
C ALA A 19 -26.12 9.70 12.34
N VAL A 20 -25.77 8.46 12.05
CA VAL A 20 -26.35 7.32 12.75
C VAL A 20 -25.81 7.38 14.16
N ALA A 21 -26.69 7.53 15.13
CA ALA A 21 -26.33 7.50 16.54
C ALA A 21 -25.48 6.25 16.82
N ALA A 22 -24.39 6.44 17.53
CA ALA A 22 -23.52 5.34 17.91
C ALA A 22 -24.32 4.29 18.70
N GLU A 23 -24.20 3.01 18.31
CA GLU A 23 -25.01 1.94 18.90
C GLU A 23 -24.38 1.39 20.18
N ASN A 24 -25.15 1.26 21.23
CA ASN A 24 -24.73 0.63 22.46
C ASN A 24 -24.60 -0.89 22.26
N VAL A 25 -23.39 -1.40 22.47
CA VAL A 25 -23.09 -2.83 22.38
C VAL A 25 -23.39 -3.49 23.73
N THR A 26 -24.14 -4.57 23.72
CA THR A 26 -24.42 -5.36 24.92
C THR A 26 -23.13 -5.93 25.48
N VAL A 27 -22.81 -5.61 26.73
CA VAL A 27 -21.69 -6.17 27.47
C VAL A 27 -22.14 -7.44 28.17
N ILE A 28 -21.53 -8.59 27.81
CA ILE A 28 -21.84 -9.88 28.43
C ILE A 28 -20.86 -10.19 29.56
N LYS A 29 -21.40 -10.68 30.67
CA LYS A 29 -20.61 -11.06 31.85
C LYS A 29 -20.06 -12.48 31.73
N GLN A 30 -20.78 -13.35 31.06
CA GLN A 30 -20.40 -14.76 30.84
C GLN A 30 -20.20 -15.04 29.35
N PRO A 31 -19.29 -15.95 28.96
CA PRO A 31 -19.11 -16.34 27.57
C PRO A 31 -20.38 -16.91 26.95
N VAL A 32 -20.69 -16.49 25.72
CA VAL A 32 -21.79 -17.09 24.92
C VAL A 32 -21.41 -18.53 24.57
N LYS A 33 -22.33 -19.46 24.77
CA LYS A 33 -22.20 -20.84 24.31
C LYS A 33 -22.57 -20.92 22.84
N LEU A 34 -21.54 -20.87 21.97
CA LEU A 34 -21.75 -20.92 20.52
C LEU A 34 -22.48 -22.22 20.13
N ASN A 35 -23.77 -22.13 19.86
CA ASN A 35 -24.62 -23.25 19.44
C ASN A 35 -25.39 -22.96 18.14
N GLY A 36 -25.42 -21.68 17.72
CA GLY A 36 -26.12 -21.18 16.51
C GLY A 36 -27.60 -20.91 16.72
N VAL A 37 -28.15 -21.02 17.94
CA VAL A 37 -29.59 -20.92 18.19
C VAL A 37 -30.06 -19.54 18.62
N LEU A 38 -29.21 -18.63 18.99
CA LEU A 38 -29.49 -17.25 19.44
C LEU A 38 -30.49 -17.17 20.63
N SER A 39 -30.37 -18.11 21.55
CA SER A 39 -31.25 -18.22 22.72
C SER A 39 -30.71 -17.53 23.98
N GLU A 40 -29.45 -17.15 23.97
CA GLU A 40 -28.78 -16.49 25.09
C GLU A 40 -29.35 -15.11 25.38
N GLU A 41 -29.36 -14.71 26.65
CA GLU A 41 -29.89 -13.43 27.10
C GLU A 41 -29.35 -12.25 26.29
N CYS A 42 -28.05 -12.24 25.96
CA CYS A 42 -27.44 -11.16 25.16
C CYS A 42 -28.04 -11.04 23.75
N TRP A 43 -28.67 -12.09 23.23
CA TRP A 43 -29.36 -12.05 21.93
C TRP A 43 -30.85 -11.77 22.06
N THR A 44 -31.48 -12.19 23.16
CA THR A 44 -32.93 -12.01 23.34
C THR A 44 -33.30 -10.61 23.76
N ILE A 45 -32.48 -9.94 24.56
CA ILE A 45 -32.72 -8.53 25.01
C ILE A 45 -32.46 -7.47 23.96
N GLN A 46 -31.67 -7.78 22.91
CA GLN A 46 -31.36 -6.82 21.86
C GLN A 46 -32.45 -6.78 20.80
N LYS A 47 -32.89 -5.57 20.46
CA LYS A 47 -33.64 -5.38 19.22
C LYS A 47 -32.71 -5.65 18.03
N PRO A 48 -33.21 -6.34 16.98
CA PRO A 48 -32.42 -6.53 15.75
C PRO A 48 -31.95 -5.19 15.18
N LEU A 49 -30.68 -5.12 14.83
CA LEU A 49 -30.06 -3.84 14.45
C LEU A 49 -30.39 -3.40 13.02
N ALA A 50 -31.01 -4.23 12.18
CA ALA A 50 -31.44 -3.74 10.88
C ALA A 50 -32.29 -4.71 10.05
N VAL A 51 -33.07 -4.09 9.16
CA VAL A 51 -33.62 -4.68 7.95
C VAL A 51 -32.62 -4.38 6.82
N PHE A 52 -32.13 -5.41 6.16
CA PHE A 52 -31.21 -5.26 5.03
C PHE A 52 -32.00 -4.82 3.79
N THR A 53 -31.51 -3.79 3.13
CA THR A 53 -32.02 -3.34 1.85
C THR A 53 -31.06 -3.75 0.73
N ASN A 54 -31.57 -3.94 -0.49
CA ASN A 54 -30.71 -4.13 -1.65
C ASN A 54 -29.97 -2.81 -2.00
N THR A 55 -29.01 -2.89 -2.93
CA THR A 55 -28.24 -1.74 -3.41
C THR A 55 -29.08 -0.64 -4.08
N LYS A 56 -30.38 -0.88 -4.30
CA LYS A 56 -31.35 0.07 -4.83
C LYS A 56 -32.34 0.61 -3.78
N GLY A 57 -32.07 0.35 -2.50
CA GLY A 57 -32.89 0.84 -1.39
C GLY A 57 -34.25 0.13 -1.22
N LYS A 58 -34.54 -0.94 -1.98
CA LYS A 58 -35.77 -1.71 -1.82
C LYS A 58 -35.59 -2.75 -0.71
N ASN A 59 -36.57 -2.86 0.17
CA ASN A 59 -36.63 -3.97 1.12
C ASN A 59 -36.65 -5.28 0.35
N LEU A 60 -35.78 -6.21 0.73
CA LEU A 60 -35.78 -7.53 0.16
C LEU A 60 -36.70 -8.43 0.99
N GLU A 61 -37.37 -9.37 0.32
CA GLU A 61 -38.10 -10.47 0.96
C GLU A 61 -37.20 -11.35 1.84
N LEU A 62 -35.90 -11.09 1.85
CA LEU A 62 -34.87 -11.76 2.60
C LEU A 62 -34.52 -11.01 3.88
N ALA A 63 -35.38 -11.09 4.86
CA ALA A 63 -35.09 -10.53 6.18
C ALA A 63 -33.79 -11.14 6.72
N THR A 64 -32.85 -10.27 7.07
CA THR A 64 -31.64 -10.63 7.79
C THR A 64 -31.54 -9.72 9.01
N GLU A 65 -31.56 -10.36 10.18
CA GLU A 65 -31.39 -9.69 11.46
C GLU A 65 -29.95 -9.87 11.92
N VAL A 66 -29.32 -8.83 12.42
CA VAL A 66 -27.97 -8.92 13.00
C VAL A 66 -27.96 -8.32 14.40
N LYS A 67 -27.07 -8.90 15.24
CA LYS A 67 -26.85 -8.47 16.62
C LYS A 67 -25.36 -8.50 16.91
N ILE A 68 -24.91 -7.65 17.83
CA ILE A 68 -23.51 -7.57 18.25
C ILE A 68 -23.45 -7.50 19.79
N ALA A 69 -22.54 -8.24 20.36
CA ALA A 69 -22.26 -8.21 21.81
C ALA A 69 -20.75 -8.28 22.05
N ARG A 70 -20.30 -7.87 23.20
CA ARG A 70 -18.90 -7.99 23.59
C ARG A 70 -18.73 -8.54 25.02
N SER A 71 -17.62 -9.19 25.24
CA SER A 71 -17.08 -9.44 26.58
C SER A 71 -15.81 -8.60 26.78
N ASN A 72 -15.09 -8.80 27.88
CA ASN A 72 -13.81 -8.15 28.13
C ASN A 72 -12.69 -8.62 27.18
N ASN A 73 -12.85 -9.73 26.48
CA ASN A 73 -11.80 -10.36 25.67
C ASN A 73 -12.21 -10.73 24.24
N ALA A 74 -13.46 -10.50 23.87
CA ALA A 74 -13.96 -10.85 22.54
C ALA A 74 -15.16 -10.01 22.10
N VAL A 75 -15.37 -9.94 20.81
CA VAL A 75 -16.63 -9.51 20.21
C VAL A 75 -17.39 -10.75 19.67
N TYR A 76 -18.69 -10.68 19.76
CA TYR A 76 -19.62 -11.69 19.26
C TYR A 76 -20.56 -11.04 18.25
N PHE A 77 -20.79 -11.71 17.15
CA PHE A 77 -21.80 -11.34 16.16
C PHE A 77 -22.80 -12.46 16.02
N ALA A 78 -24.04 -12.10 15.81
CA ALA A 78 -25.09 -13.04 15.48
C ALA A 78 -25.91 -12.55 14.29
N ALA A 79 -26.37 -13.49 13.48
CA ALA A 79 -27.31 -13.18 12.41
C ALA A 79 -28.37 -14.27 12.29
N ARG A 80 -29.59 -13.85 11.92
CA ARG A 80 -30.70 -14.71 11.51
C ARG A 80 -31.10 -14.33 10.11
N CYS A 81 -31.02 -15.30 9.20
CA CYS A 81 -31.15 -15.09 7.76
C CYS A 81 -32.30 -15.92 7.18
N ALA A 82 -33.24 -15.31 6.48
CA ALA A 82 -34.26 -16.02 5.74
C ALA A 82 -33.67 -16.85 4.58
N ILE A 83 -34.19 -18.04 4.34
CA ILE A 83 -33.88 -18.90 3.20
C ILE A 83 -35.01 -18.71 2.17
N PRO A 84 -34.71 -18.36 0.91
CA PRO A 84 -35.75 -18.17 -0.09
C PRO A 84 -36.41 -19.50 -0.45
N VAL A 85 -37.69 -19.41 -0.79
CA VAL A 85 -38.56 -20.59 -0.97
C VAL A 85 -38.21 -21.37 -2.26
N ASN A 86 -37.79 -20.68 -3.32
CA ASN A 86 -37.63 -21.24 -4.68
C ASN A 86 -36.23 -21.15 -5.24
N GLU A 87 -35.20 -20.81 -4.42
CA GLU A 87 -33.86 -20.57 -4.89
C GLU A 87 -32.88 -21.66 -4.41
N LYS A 88 -31.87 -21.93 -5.23
CA LYS A 88 -30.79 -22.88 -4.86
C LYS A 88 -29.85 -22.29 -3.82
N PHE A 89 -30.24 -22.36 -2.56
CA PHE A 89 -29.37 -22.01 -1.44
C PHE A 89 -28.09 -22.84 -1.46
N ARG A 90 -26.93 -22.18 -1.33
CA ARG A 90 -25.64 -22.82 -1.47
C ARG A 90 -24.75 -22.61 -0.25
N ALA A 91 -24.34 -23.69 0.37
CA ALA A 91 -23.36 -23.72 1.46
C ALA A 91 -22.46 -24.96 1.30
N THR A 92 -21.36 -24.82 0.55
CA THR A 92 -20.45 -25.93 0.22
C THR A 92 -19.20 -25.96 1.09
N ALA A 93 -18.70 -24.78 1.49
CA ALA A 93 -17.57 -24.70 2.41
C ALA A 93 -17.95 -25.26 3.80
N SER A 94 -17.00 -25.94 4.43
CA SER A 94 -17.18 -26.54 5.76
C SER A 94 -16.11 -26.02 6.74
N PRO A 95 -16.33 -26.09 8.04
CA PRO A 95 -15.32 -25.76 9.05
C PRO A 95 -14.04 -26.59 8.88
N ALA A 96 -14.16 -27.85 8.47
CA ALA A 96 -13.04 -28.78 8.30
C ALA A 96 -12.06 -28.35 7.18
N ASN A 97 -12.56 -27.68 6.14
CA ASN A 97 -11.70 -27.19 5.04
C ASN A 97 -11.26 -25.73 5.20
N GLY A 98 -11.44 -25.15 6.41
CA GLY A 98 -11.01 -23.77 6.73
C GLY A 98 -11.72 -22.72 5.88
N GLY A 99 -12.96 -22.97 5.45
CA GLY A 99 -13.75 -22.03 4.66
C GLY A 99 -13.35 -21.96 3.17
N LYS A 100 -12.52 -22.86 2.67
CA LYS A 100 -12.21 -22.91 1.22
C LYS A 100 -13.49 -23.10 0.43
N GLY A 101 -13.68 -22.28 -0.62
CA GLY A 101 -14.88 -22.28 -1.45
C GLY A 101 -15.96 -21.29 -1.01
N MET A 102 -15.77 -20.57 0.09
CA MET A 102 -16.72 -19.55 0.62
C MET A 102 -17.16 -18.54 -0.45
N GLY A 103 -16.28 -18.20 -1.37
CA GLY A 103 -16.61 -17.30 -2.49
C GLY A 103 -17.75 -17.79 -3.40
N LYS A 104 -18.19 -19.05 -3.28
CA LYS A 104 -19.30 -19.65 -4.05
C LYS A 104 -20.56 -19.88 -3.23
N ASP A 105 -20.52 -19.59 -1.92
CA ASP A 105 -21.59 -19.85 -0.99
C ASP A 105 -22.41 -18.61 -0.66
N ASP A 106 -23.65 -18.84 -0.26
CA ASP A 106 -24.46 -17.84 0.42
C ASP A 106 -23.86 -17.63 1.80
N CYS A 107 -23.52 -16.39 2.14
CA CYS A 107 -22.89 -16.10 3.41
C CYS A 107 -23.34 -14.74 3.97
N VAL A 108 -23.25 -14.63 5.29
CA VAL A 108 -23.26 -13.36 5.99
C VAL A 108 -21.82 -12.90 6.17
N VAL A 109 -21.61 -11.61 6.09
CA VAL A 109 -20.29 -10.98 6.25
C VAL A 109 -20.36 -9.99 7.39
N PHE A 110 -19.46 -10.13 8.36
CA PHE A 110 -19.24 -9.12 9.39
C PHE A 110 -17.90 -8.46 9.14
N THR A 111 -17.90 -7.14 9.19
CA THR A 111 -16.65 -6.36 9.15
C THR A 111 -16.43 -5.72 10.51
N LEU A 112 -15.18 -5.73 10.96
CA LEU A 112 -14.77 -5.16 12.24
C LEU A 112 -13.56 -4.26 12.01
N PHE A 113 -13.70 -2.99 12.40
CA PHE A 113 -12.68 -1.96 12.30
C PHE A 113 -12.07 -1.72 13.69
N PRO A 114 -10.97 -2.36 14.04
CA PRO A 114 -10.34 -2.18 15.33
C PRO A 114 -9.69 -0.80 15.43
N GLY A 115 -10.28 0.09 16.22
CA GLY A 115 -9.79 1.43 16.42
C GLY A 115 -10.41 2.49 15.50
N SER A 116 -9.82 3.68 15.47
CA SER A 116 -10.33 4.83 14.72
C SER A 116 -9.99 4.81 13.23
N GLU A 117 -9.09 3.93 12.80
CA GLU A 117 -8.72 3.83 11.39
C GLU A 117 -9.85 3.21 10.58
N LYS A 118 -10.23 3.91 9.50
CA LYS A 118 -11.29 3.46 8.60
C LYS A 118 -10.76 2.55 7.50
N ASP A 119 -9.44 2.54 7.27
CA ASP A 119 -8.82 1.90 6.10
C ASP A 119 -8.46 0.45 6.32
N ASN A 120 -8.34 0.02 7.58
CA ASN A 120 -7.92 -1.32 7.95
C ASN A 120 -8.99 -2.02 8.77
N TYR A 121 -9.47 -3.16 8.29
CA TYR A 121 -10.50 -3.92 8.97
C TYR A 121 -10.45 -5.41 8.67
N TYR A 122 -11.13 -6.19 9.49
CA TYR A 122 -11.33 -7.61 9.26
C TYR A 122 -12.69 -7.87 8.65
N ALA A 123 -12.76 -8.75 7.66
CA ALA A 123 -13.99 -9.28 7.10
C ALA A 123 -14.10 -10.77 7.42
N PHE A 124 -15.22 -11.17 8.03
CA PHE A 124 -15.55 -12.53 8.43
C PHE A 124 -16.73 -13.00 7.60
N TYR A 125 -16.49 -13.94 6.72
CA TYR A 125 -17.52 -14.56 5.87
C TYR A 125 -17.96 -15.86 6.54
N ILE A 126 -19.25 -16.03 6.78
CA ILE A 126 -19.80 -17.22 7.43
C ILE A 126 -20.98 -17.75 6.61
N ASN A 127 -20.97 -19.03 6.30
CA ASN A 127 -22.08 -19.69 5.62
C ASN A 127 -22.99 -20.45 6.60
N ALA A 128 -24.10 -21.01 6.10
CA ALA A 128 -25.06 -21.76 6.90
C ALA A 128 -24.54 -23.10 7.44
N ARG A 129 -23.33 -23.52 7.09
CA ARG A 129 -22.64 -24.68 7.70
C ARG A 129 -21.69 -24.27 8.83
N GLY A 130 -21.61 -22.99 9.17
CA GLY A 130 -20.71 -22.48 10.18
C GLY A 130 -19.23 -22.45 9.74
N ALA A 131 -18.95 -22.58 8.45
CA ALA A 131 -17.61 -22.34 7.93
C ALA A 131 -17.26 -20.86 8.02
N VAL A 132 -16.04 -20.54 8.41
CA VAL A 132 -15.54 -19.16 8.51
C VAL A 132 -14.36 -18.95 7.57
N TRP A 133 -14.42 -17.88 6.79
CA TRP A 133 -13.30 -17.35 6.04
C TRP A 133 -12.98 -15.95 6.53
N CYS A 134 -11.73 -15.69 6.87
CA CYS A 134 -11.30 -14.40 7.40
C CYS A 134 -10.38 -13.71 6.40
N GLU A 135 -10.61 -12.43 6.19
CA GLU A 135 -9.74 -11.55 5.41
C GLU A 135 -9.37 -10.32 6.22
N TYR A 136 -8.12 -9.90 6.13
CA TYR A 136 -7.70 -8.59 6.58
C TYR A 136 -7.70 -7.67 5.38
N MET A 137 -8.55 -6.66 5.47
CA MET A 137 -8.71 -5.64 4.45
C MET A 137 -7.84 -4.46 4.83
N SER A 138 -7.07 -3.97 3.88
CA SER A 138 -6.26 -2.77 4.04
C SER A 138 -6.46 -1.84 2.85
N GLN A 139 -5.95 -0.61 2.98
CA GLN A 139 -6.04 0.37 1.91
C GLN A 139 -7.49 0.71 1.53
N GLY A 140 -8.35 0.92 2.54
CA GLY A 140 -9.75 1.21 2.28
C GLY A 140 -10.54 0.07 1.65
N GLY A 141 -10.10 -1.19 1.84
CA GLY A 141 -10.73 -2.37 1.26
C GLY A 141 -10.24 -2.75 -0.14
N PHE A 142 -9.27 -2.03 -0.71
CA PHE A 142 -8.71 -2.36 -2.03
C PHE A 142 -7.80 -3.58 -2.00
N VAL A 143 -7.18 -3.86 -0.85
CA VAL A 143 -6.32 -5.01 -0.67
C VAL A 143 -6.93 -5.95 0.34
N SER A 144 -7.21 -7.18 -0.11
CA SER A 144 -7.71 -8.27 0.72
C SER A 144 -6.63 -9.34 0.85
N ASN A 145 -6.30 -9.69 2.08
CA ASN A 145 -5.40 -10.79 2.39
C ASN A 145 -6.14 -11.82 3.25
N ALA A 146 -6.22 -13.05 2.77
CA ALA A 146 -6.72 -14.14 3.59
C ALA A 146 -5.84 -14.32 4.83
N VAL A 147 -6.44 -14.33 6.02
CA VAL A 147 -5.73 -14.47 7.28
C VAL A 147 -6.26 -15.68 8.08
N THR A 148 -5.35 -16.39 8.72
CA THR A 148 -5.71 -17.43 9.67
C THR A 148 -5.71 -16.82 11.08
N LEU A 149 -6.89 -16.73 11.67
CA LEU A 149 -7.07 -16.22 13.03
C LEU A 149 -7.38 -17.42 13.96
N PRO A 150 -6.39 -17.86 14.75
CA PRO A 150 -6.63 -18.98 15.69
C PRO A 150 -7.73 -18.61 16.68
N HIS A 151 -8.58 -19.57 16.98
CA HIS A 151 -9.69 -19.43 17.93
C HIS A 151 -10.87 -18.52 17.51
N VAL A 152 -10.88 -17.95 16.32
CA VAL A 152 -12.14 -17.46 15.73
C VAL A 152 -13.04 -18.67 15.45
N LYS A 153 -14.27 -18.64 15.94
CA LYS A 153 -15.20 -19.76 15.85
C LYS A 153 -16.57 -19.26 15.40
N ALA A 154 -17.24 -20.04 14.59
CA ALA A 154 -18.65 -19.84 14.30
C ALA A 154 -19.44 -21.15 14.48
N LYS A 155 -20.70 -20.99 14.81
CA LYS A 155 -21.70 -22.06 14.79
C LYS A 155 -22.93 -21.57 14.06
N SER A 156 -23.50 -22.43 13.25
CA SER A 156 -24.71 -22.14 12.49
C SER A 156 -25.72 -23.28 12.60
N VAL A 157 -26.97 -22.89 12.58
CA VAL A 157 -28.10 -23.83 12.59
C VAL A 157 -29.07 -23.45 11.47
N GLN A 158 -29.57 -24.45 10.75
CA GLN A 158 -30.61 -24.30 9.75
C GLN A 158 -31.93 -24.80 10.31
N ASP A 159 -32.95 -23.95 10.27
CA ASP A 159 -34.32 -24.30 10.59
C ASP A 159 -35.11 -24.42 9.27
N SER A 160 -35.20 -25.65 8.78
CA SER A 160 -35.87 -25.94 7.51
C SER A 160 -37.38 -25.70 7.59
N LYS A 161 -37.99 -25.81 8.77
CA LYS A 161 -39.43 -25.61 8.99
C LYS A 161 -39.78 -24.12 8.83
N ASN A 162 -39.00 -23.26 9.46
CA ASN A 162 -39.21 -21.80 9.42
C ASN A 162 -38.44 -21.13 8.26
N LYS A 163 -37.72 -21.91 7.43
CA LYS A 163 -36.92 -21.42 6.29
C LYS A 163 -35.94 -20.29 6.67
N VAL A 164 -35.22 -20.50 7.76
CA VAL A 164 -34.20 -19.60 8.26
C VAL A 164 -32.93 -20.36 8.62
N TRP A 165 -31.82 -19.65 8.62
CA TRP A 165 -30.57 -20.10 9.25
C TRP A 165 -30.05 -19.02 10.17
N SER A 166 -29.45 -19.42 11.26
CA SER A 166 -28.84 -18.52 12.22
C SER A 166 -27.36 -18.85 12.42
N VAL A 167 -26.59 -17.86 12.81
CA VAL A 167 -25.15 -18.01 13.04
C VAL A 167 -24.71 -17.16 14.21
N GLU A 168 -23.76 -17.68 14.97
CA GLU A 168 -22.98 -16.99 15.97
C GLU A 168 -21.51 -17.02 15.60
N LEU A 169 -20.84 -15.89 15.72
CA LEU A 169 -19.41 -15.72 15.47
C LEU A 169 -18.74 -15.18 16.73
N TYR A 170 -17.67 -15.83 17.15
CA TYR A 170 -16.79 -15.42 18.25
C TYR A 170 -15.44 -14.95 17.68
N VAL A 171 -15.06 -13.72 18.00
CA VAL A 171 -13.80 -13.13 17.58
C VAL A 171 -13.03 -12.65 18.80
N PRO A 172 -12.00 -13.39 19.25
CA PRO A 172 -11.19 -12.96 20.40
C PRO A 172 -10.27 -11.79 20.01
N PHE A 173 -10.22 -10.77 20.86
CA PHE A 173 -9.40 -9.57 20.61
C PHE A 173 -7.92 -9.88 20.43
N ALA A 174 -7.40 -10.89 21.14
CA ALA A 174 -6.00 -11.30 21.03
C ALA A 174 -5.59 -11.75 19.61
N ASN A 175 -6.55 -12.06 18.74
CA ASN A 175 -6.30 -12.38 17.32
C ASN A 175 -6.17 -11.16 16.44
N LEU A 176 -6.66 -10.01 16.87
CA LEU A 176 -6.74 -8.82 16.05
C LEU A 176 -5.46 -8.00 16.16
N LYS A 177 -5.12 -7.32 15.07
CA LYS A 177 -4.04 -6.35 15.01
C LYS A 177 -4.61 -4.97 15.28
N PHE A 178 -4.02 -4.24 16.20
CA PHE A 178 -4.41 -2.87 16.49
C PHE A 178 -3.24 -1.95 16.20
N ASN A 179 -3.52 -0.83 15.54
CA ASN A 179 -2.53 0.24 15.35
C ASN A 179 -2.92 1.50 16.15
N THR A 180 -3.90 1.41 17.04
CA THR A 180 -4.50 2.57 17.69
C THR A 180 -4.35 2.57 19.19
N LEU A 181 -4.23 3.80 19.74
CA LEU A 181 -4.18 4.08 21.17
C LEU A 181 -5.48 3.67 21.87
N PRO A 182 -5.43 3.35 23.19
CA PRO A 182 -6.61 3.07 24.00
C PRO A 182 -7.65 4.19 23.93
N GLY A 183 -8.92 3.85 24.05
CA GLY A 183 -10.02 4.82 24.17
C GLY A 183 -10.62 5.33 22.84
N LYS A 184 -10.22 4.78 21.69
CA LYS A 184 -10.83 5.16 20.40
C LYS A 184 -11.94 4.20 19.97
N VAL A 185 -12.97 4.77 19.36
CA VAL A 185 -14.19 4.08 18.95
C VAL A 185 -13.89 3.05 17.87
N TRP A 186 -14.32 1.80 18.11
CA TRP A 186 -14.29 0.75 17.09
C TRP A 186 -15.48 0.89 16.15
N GLY A 187 -15.31 0.39 14.93
CA GLY A 187 -16.39 0.35 13.95
C GLY A 187 -16.73 -1.07 13.53
N TRP A 188 -17.90 -1.24 12.97
CA TRP A 188 -18.35 -2.48 12.39
C TRP A 188 -19.35 -2.25 11.27
N ASN A 189 -19.59 -3.29 10.48
CA ASN A 189 -20.70 -3.36 9.54
C ASN A 189 -21.07 -4.83 9.32
N ALA A 190 -22.23 -5.07 8.72
CA ALA A 190 -22.66 -6.40 8.34
C ALA A 190 -23.30 -6.38 6.95
N GLY A 191 -23.17 -7.49 6.24
CA GLY A 191 -23.76 -7.68 4.93
C GLY A 191 -24.13 -9.12 4.67
N ARG A 192 -24.94 -9.35 3.66
CA ARG A 192 -25.29 -10.69 3.15
C ARG A 192 -24.94 -10.79 1.67
N ILE A 193 -24.36 -11.91 1.28
CA ILE A 193 -24.03 -12.24 -0.10
C ILE A 193 -24.87 -13.45 -0.51
N PRO A 194 -26.06 -13.24 -1.07
CA PRO A 194 -26.90 -14.32 -1.60
C PRO A 194 -26.40 -14.72 -2.99
N ARG A 195 -25.75 -15.85 -3.10
CA ARG A 195 -25.19 -16.34 -4.39
C ARG A 195 -26.20 -16.81 -5.40
N TYR A 196 -27.41 -17.10 -4.94
CA TYR A 196 -28.56 -17.41 -5.81
C TYR A 196 -29.12 -16.17 -6.51
N MET A 197 -28.73 -14.94 -6.09
CA MET A 197 -29.06 -13.67 -6.73
C MET A 197 -27.78 -12.99 -7.23
N PRO A 198 -27.22 -13.33 -8.39
CA PRO A 198 -25.99 -12.72 -8.89
C PRO A 198 -26.12 -11.21 -9.01
N GLY A 199 -25.13 -10.49 -8.44
CA GLY A 199 -25.11 -9.01 -8.45
C GLY A 199 -25.92 -8.34 -7.34
N THR A 200 -26.56 -9.11 -6.44
CA THR A 200 -27.30 -8.59 -5.31
C THR A 200 -26.49 -8.73 -4.03
N TYR A 201 -26.25 -7.61 -3.36
CA TYR A 201 -25.65 -7.53 -2.05
C TYR A 201 -26.60 -6.80 -1.13
N THR A 202 -26.83 -7.35 0.04
CA THR A 202 -27.63 -6.68 1.06
C THR A 202 -26.70 -6.17 2.15
N LEU A 203 -26.81 -4.94 2.48
CA LEU A 203 -25.92 -4.23 3.40
C LEU A 203 -26.73 -3.61 4.52
N LEU A 204 -26.13 -3.56 5.69
CA LEU A 204 -26.68 -2.83 6.82
C LEU A 204 -26.60 -1.32 6.55
N GLN A 205 -25.47 -0.87 6.02
CA GLN A 205 -25.25 0.52 5.66
C GLN A 205 -24.14 0.63 4.58
N GLY A 206 -24.35 1.47 3.57
CA GLY A 206 -23.36 1.81 2.57
C GLY A 206 -22.78 0.64 1.81
N ARG A 207 -21.51 0.72 1.47
CA ARG A 207 -20.78 -0.31 0.74
C ARG A 207 -20.00 -1.20 1.69
N LEU A 208 -20.23 -2.51 1.67
CA LEU A 208 -19.67 -3.48 2.61
C LEU A 208 -18.13 -3.42 2.76
N PHE A 209 -17.43 -3.01 1.72
CA PHE A 209 -15.96 -3.04 1.66
C PHE A 209 -15.33 -1.65 1.59
N LEU A 210 -16.07 -0.59 1.96
CA LEU A 210 -15.54 0.77 1.95
C LEU A 210 -15.57 1.40 3.34
N PRO A 211 -14.62 2.28 3.66
CA PRO A 211 -14.51 2.91 4.97
C PRO A 211 -15.71 3.75 5.38
N ASP A 212 -16.46 4.28 4.39
CA ASP A 212 -17.68 5.07 4.59
C ASP A 212 -18.86 4.24 5.10
N ALA A 213 -18.79 2.94 5.01
CA ALA A 213 -19.80 2.02 5.53
C ALA A 213 -19.62 1.64 7.01
N ARG A 214 -18.65 2.23 7.70
CA ARG A 214 -18.39 1.98 9.11
C ARG A 214 -19.48 2.58 9.99
N ARG A 215 -19.99 1.76 10.93
CA ARG A 215 -20.82 2.18 12.07
C ARG A 215 -19.97 2.23 13.32
N ASP A 216 -20.02 3.32 14.05
CA ASP A 216 -19.29 3.46 15.30
C ASP A 216 -20.00 2.71 16.42
N LEU A 217 -19.23 2.00 17.24
CA LEU A 217 -19.72 1.28 18.41
C LEU A 217 -19.62 2.18 19.62
N ALA A 218 -20.75 2.72 20.08
CA ALA A 218 -20.81 3.50 21.30
C ALA A 218 -20.55 2.63 22.53
N GLY A 219 -19.88 3.21 23.53
CA GLY A 219 -19.58 2.50 24.77
C GLY A 219 -18.66 1.28 24.59
N PHE A 220 -18.00 1.17 23.44
CA PHE A 220 -16.97 0.19 23.23
C PHE A 220 -15.64 0.73 23.79
N ASP A 221 -15.73 1.21 25.05
CA ASP A 221 -14.55 1.44 25.89
C ASP A 221 -13.87 0.10 26.13
N MET A 222 -12.98 -0.21 25.25
CA MET A 222 -12.15 -1.37 25.41
C MET A 222 -11.26 -1.16 26.63
N PRO A 223 -11.21 -2.09 27.57
CA PRO A 223 -10.03 -2.25 28.40
C PRO A 223 -8.88 -2.76 27.52
N MET A 224 -8.57 -1.99 26.47
CA MET A 224 -7.52 -2.29 25.49
C MET A 224 -6.17 -2.40 26.11
N GLN A 225 -5.99 -1.78 27.27
CA GLN A 225 -4.71 -1.76 27.98
C GLN A 225 -4.11 -3.15 28.22
N ASP A 226 -4.93 -4.15 28.48
CA ASP A 226 -4.45 -5.51 28.75
C ASP A 226 -4.06 -6.29 27.48
N PHE A 227 -4.32 -5.76 26.29
CA PHE A 227 -4.07 -6.41 25.00
C PHE A 227 -3.06 -5.70 24.13
N MET A 228 -2.54 -4.56 24.58
CA MET A 228 -1.59 -3.76 23.80
C MET A 228 -0.17 -4.27 23.95
N LEU A 229 0.17 -5.24 23.13
CA LEU A 229 1.52 -5.74 22.99
C LEU A 229 1.96 -5.67 21.52
N ASP A 230 3.09 -5.00 21.28
CA ASP A 230 3.81 -5.15 20.02
C ASP A 230 4.71 -6.36 20.11
N VAL A 231 4.53 -7.32 19.22
CA VAL A 231 5.31 -8.55 19.19
C VAL A 231 5.93 -8.75 17.82
N THR A 232 7.25 -8.74 17.79
CA THR A 232 8.03 -9.02 16.59
C THR A 232 8.82 -10.31 16.79
N PRO A 233 8.63 -11.34 15.97
CA PRO A 233 9.48 -12.52 15.96
C PRO A 233 10.90 -12.13 15.57
N GLN A 234 11.87 -12.52 16.36
CA GLN A 234 13.28 -12.37 15.99
C GLN A 234 13.75 -13.54 15.14
N LYS A 235 14.93 -13.39 14.53
CA LYS A 235 15.60 -14.48 13.82
C LYS A 235 15.71 -15.71 14.73
N ILE A 236 15.49 -16.86 14.19
CA ILE A 236 15.77 -18.13 14.85
C ILE A 236 17.27 -18.16 15.16
N ILE A 237 17.64 -18.39 16.43
CA ILE A 237 19.02 -18.49 16.87
C ILE A 237 19.37 -19.97 16.91
N TYR A 238 20.40 -20.35 16.17
CA TYR A 238 20.90 -21.72 16.14
C TYR A 238 21.95 -21.91 17.24
N GLN A 239 22.02 -23.10 17.79
CA GLN A 239 23.05 -23.51 18.73
C GLN A 239 23.85 -24.71 18.23
N ALA A 240 25.05 -24.84 18.69
CA ALA A 240 25.94 -25.94 18.30
C ALA A 240 25.41 -27.32 18.71
N ASP A 241 24.58 -27.40 19.72
CA ASP A 241 23.92 -28.62 20.20
C ASP A 241 22.64 -28.99 19.44
N LYS A 242 22.40 -28.37 18.29
CA LYS A 242 21.19 -28.52 17.47
C LYS A 242 19.88 -28.11 18.18
N LYS A 243 19.94 -27.38 19.27
CA LYS A 243 18.78 -26.79 19.93
C LYS A 243 18.50 -25.40 19.38
N HIS A 244 17.32 -25.23 18.80
CA HIS A 244 16.88 -23.95 18.25
C HIS A 244 16.30 -23.09 19.35
N LYS A 245 16.55 -21.76 19.31
CA LYS A 245 15.91 -20.78 20.16
C LYS A 245 14.99 -19.89 19.37
N PHE A 246 13.78 -19.73 19.85
CA PHE A 246 12.78 -18.82 19.29
C PHE A 246 12.76 -17.55 20.11
N SER A 247 13.08 -16.43 19.49
CA SER A 247 13.13 -15.15 20.18
C SER A 247 12.06 -14.20 19.66
N TYR A 248 11.42 -13.50 20.61
CA TYR A 248 10.35 -12.56 20.35
C TYR A 248 10.71 -11.25 21.05
N ASN A 249 10.74 -10.16 20.29
CA ASN A 249 10.79 -8.83 20.91
C ASN A 249 9.36 -8.44 21.28
N ILE A 250 9.12 -8.22 22.58
CA ILE A 250 7.80 -7.87 23.12
C ILE A 250 7.89 -6.50 23.75
N THR A 251 7.08 -5.57 23.26
CA THR A 251 6.93 -4.22 23.80
C THR A 251 5.59 -4.10 24.52
N ASN A 252 5.61 -3.62 25.74
CA ASN A 252 4.42 -3.38 26.53
C ASN A 252 3.84 -1.99 26.24
N ARG A 253 2.69 -1.91 25.62
CA ARG A 253 1.96 -0.67 25.33
C ARG A 253 0.74 -0.46 26.23
N THR A 254 0.63 -1.19 27.34
CA THR A 254 -0.58 -1.15 28.21
C THR A 254 -0.62 0.03 29.16
N GLY A 255 0.42 0.85 29.26
CA GLY A 255 0.51 1.96 30.24
C GLY A 255 0.71 1.54 31.68
N LYS A 256 0.79 0.24 32.01
CA LYS A 256 1.05 -0.31 33.36
C LYS A 256 2.05 -1.46 33.29
N THR A 257 2.71 -1.75 34.42
CA THR A 257 3.61 -2.91 34.52
C THR A 257 2.80 -4.21 34.39
N VAL A 258 3.22 -5.11 33.48
CA VAL A 258 2.58 -6.40 33.26
C VAL A 258 3.57 -7.55 33.38
N THR A 259 3.12 -8.65 33.97
CA THR A 259 3.83 -9.93 33.94
C THR A 259 3.15 -10.85 32.97
N LEU A 260 3.89 -11.26 31.95
CA LEU A 260 3.40 -12.04 30.83
C LEU A 260 3.92 -13.47 30.89
N ARG A 261 3.08 -14.45 30.54
CA ARG A 261 3.48 -15.80 30.19
C ARG A 261 3.49 -15.94 28.67
N VAL A 262 4.68 -16.05 28.09
CA VAL A 262 4.91 -16.22 26.66
C VAL A 262 4.97 -17.72 26.38
N GLN A 263 4.12 -18.21 25.50
CA GLN A 263 3.97 -19.62 25.14
C GLN A 263 4.08 -19.78 23.63
N SER A 264 4.85 -20.76 23.21
CA SER A 264 5.02 -21.08 21.79
C SER A 264 4.86 -22.59 21.56
N GLU A 265 4.29 -22.93 20.42
CA GLU A 265 4.05 -24.31 20.01
C GLU A 265 4.36 -24.48 18.53
N LEU A 266 5.08 -25.53 18.19
CA LEU A 266 5.32 -25.94 16.81
C LEU A 266 4.17 -26.83 16.32
N LEU A 267 3.38 -26.37 15.36
CA LEU A 267 2.14 -27.03 14.95
C LEU A 267 2.32 -28.36 14.19
N LYS A 268 3.54 -28.74 13.84
CA LYS A 268 3.83 -30.04 13.21
C LYS A 268 4.41 -31.08 14.16
N GLN A 269 4.74 -30.70 15.39
CA GLN A 269 5.35 -31.60 16.36
C GLN A 269 4.48 -31.72 17.61
N ALA A 270 3.96 -32.91 17.87
CA ALA A 270 3.32 -33.20 19.14
C ALA A 270 4.34 -33.01 20.29
N LYS A 271 3.96 -32.28 21.33
CA LYS A 271 4.75 -32.00 22.55
C LYS A 271 5.88 -30.96 22.44
N SER A 272 5.90 -30.09 21.44
CA SER A 272 6.87 -29.00 21.32
C SER A 272 6.41 -27.70 21.99
N TYR A 273 5.86 -27.79 23.19
CA TYR A 273 5.39 -26.64 23.96
C TYR A 273 6.52 -25.98 24.73
N MET A 274 6.65 -24.69 24.56
CA MET A 274 7.67 -23.85 25.20
C MET A 274 6.99 -22.72 25.96
N ALA A 275 7.47 -22.35 27.13
CA ALA A 275 6.95 -21.22 27.86
C ALA A 275 8.02 -20.51 28.71
N ASN A 276 7.89 -19.21 28.80
CA ASN A 276 8.71 -18.38 29.69
C ASN A 276 7.86 -17.25 30.30
N ARG A 277 8.33 -16.64 31.36
CA ARG A 277 7.71 -15.47 32.00
C ARG A 277 8.59 -14.24 31.83
N VAL A 278 7.96 -13.10 31.61
CA VAL A 278 8.65 -11.80 31.53
C VAL A 278 7.80 -10.73 32.18
N THR A 279 8.44 -9.84 32.94
CA THR A 279 7.79 -8.63 33.46
C THR A 279 8.32 -7.43 32.68
N LEU A 280 7.40 -6.59 32.21
CA LEU A 280 7.66 -5.41 31.40
C LEU A 280 6.99 -4.18 32.03
N LYS A 281 7.75 -3.09 32.21
CA LYS A 281 7.21 -1.78 32.54
C LYS A 281 6.47 -1.15 31.34
N PRO A 282 5.69 -0.08 31.52
CA PRO A 282 5.14 0.67 30.41
C PRO A 282 6.23 1.04 29.38
N ASP A 283 5.94 0.85 28.09
CA ASP A 283 6.81 1.09 26.94
C ASP A 283 8.14 0.32 26.93
N GLU A 284 8.37 -0.57 27.89
CA GLU A 284 9.56 -1.42 27.91
C GLU A 284 9.47 -2.51 26.84
N SER A 285 10.60 -2.74 26.16
CA SER A 285 10.79 -3.82 25.20
C SER A 285 11.79 -4.84 25.72
N LYS A 286 11.46 -6.11 25.68
CA LYS A 286 12.38 -7.22 26.01
C LYS A 286 12.34 -8.32 24.97
N VAL A 287 13.48 -8.92 24.72
CA VAL A 287 13.60 -10.16 23.95
C VAL A 287 13.33 -11.34 24.86
N VAL A 288 12.27 -12.07 24.57
CA VAL A 288 11.92 -13.31 25.28
C VAL A 288 12.33 -14.50 24.41
N THR A 289 13.23 -15.31 24.91
CA THR A 289 13.73 -16.49 24.21
C THR A 289 13.09 -17.76 24.79
N LEU A 290 12.60 -18.61 23.91
CA LEU A 290 12.01 -19.91 24.21
C LEU A 290 12.85 -21.02 23.58
N THR A 291 13.18 -22.06 24.35
CA THR A 291 13.95 -23.20 23.86
C THR A 291 13.03 -24.43 23.82
N PRO A 292 12.95 -25.14 22.69
CA PRO A 292 12.20 -26.39 22.61
C PRO A 292 12.78 -27.43 23.57
N PRO A 293 11.94 -28.26 24.18
CA PRO A 293 12.39 -29.34 25.07
C PRO A 293 13.01 -30.52 24.32
N MET A 294 12.97 -30.52 23.00
CA MET A 294 13.46 -31.56 22.11
C MET A 294 14.19 -30.98 20.90
N GLU A 295 14.95 -31.80 20.23
CA GLU A 295 15.56 -31.45 18.94
C GLU A 295 14.47 -31.14 17.90
N VAL A 296 14.65 -30.02 17.19
CA VAL A 296 13.76 -29.62 16.11
C VAL A 296 14.48 -29.86 14.79
N LYS A 297 13.89 -30.66 13.91
CA LYS A 297 14.45 -30.94 12.59
C LYS A 297 14.36 -29.72 11.68
N ASP A 298 15.28 -29.62 10.73
CA ASP A 298 15.22 -28.61 9.68
C ASP A 298 13.91 -28.70 8.90
N GLY A 299 13.35 -27.55 8.56
CA GLY A 299 12.13 -27.52 7.77
C GLY A 299 11.26 -26.27 7.99
N ALA A 300 10.15 -26.23 7.26
CA ALA A 300 9.15 -25.18 7.39
C ALA A 300 8.10 -25.58 8.45
N TYR A 301 7.89 -24.68 9.38
CA TYR A 301 6.95 -24.84 10.50
C TYR A 301 5.95 -23.70 10.53
N ARG A 302 4.86 -23.94 11.27
CA ARG A 302 3.95 -22.88 11.74
C ARG A 302 4.07 -22.81 13.24
N ILE A 303 4.34 -21.64 13.77
CA ILE A 303 4.50 -21.40 15.22
C ILE A 303 3.23 -20.73 15.72
N ASN A 304 2.58 -21.36 16.69
CA ASN A 304 1.49 -20.73 17.42
C ASN A 304 2.07 -20.04 18.65
N LEU A 305 2.11 -18.71 18.65
CA LEU A 305 2.54 -17.89 19.76
C LEU A 305 1.31 -17.38 20.52
N VAL A 306 1.27 -17.66 21.83
CA VAL A 306 0.21 -17.21 22.73
C VAL A 306 0.86 -16.51 23.92
N ILE A 307 0.47 -15.26 24.17
CA ILE A 307 0.94 -14.49 25.32
C ILE A 307 -0.26 -14.23 26.23
N LYS A 308 -0.11 -14.59 27.49
CA LYS A 308 -1.14 -14.40 28.53
C LYS A 308 -0.62 -13.51 29.65
N ASN A 309 -1.50 -12.71 30.22
CA ASN A 309 -1.23 -12.11 31.53
C ASN A 309 -1.05 -13.23 32.53
N ALA A 310 0.08 -13.22 33.27
CA ALA A 310 0.44 -14.30 34.18
C ALA A 310 -0.46 -14.38 35.43
N GLN A 311 -1.08 -13.25 35.82
CA GLN A 311 -1.96 -13.15 37.00
C GLN A 311 -3.42 -13.49 36.63
N THR A 312 -3.95 -12.80 35.64
CA THR A 312 -5.37 -12.96 35.25
C THR A 312 -5.64 -14.17 34.33
N ARG A 313 -4.56 -14.78 33.78
CA ARG A 313 -4.61 -15.84 32.75
C ARG A 313 -5.25 -15.40 31.42
N GLN A 314 -5.59 -14.14 31.27
CA GLN A 314 -6.19 -13.59 30.08
C GLN A 314 -5.19 -13.61 28.92
N THR A 315 -5.66 -14.00 27.73
CA THR A 315 -4.84 -14.00 26.52
C THR A 315 -4.72 -12.57 25.98
N CYS A 316 -3.47 -12.04 25.96
CA CYS A 316 -3.15 -10.70 25.52
C CYS A 316 -2.75 -10.66 24.05
N PHE A 317 -2.20 -11.75 23.53
CA PHE A 317 -1.73 -11.85 22.16
C PHE A 317 -1.78 -13.28 21.66
N MET A 318 -2.15 -13.46 20.39
CA MET A 318 -2.24 -14.78 19.76
C MET A 318 -2.01 -14.69 18.25
N ARG A 319 -0.98 -15.37 17.74
CA ARG A 319 -0.66 -15.39 16.32
C ARG A 319 -0.03 -16.70 15.91
N ILE A 320 -0.25 -17.05 14.63
CA ILE A 320 0.47 -18.12 13.97
C ILE A 320 1.44 -17.50 12.98
N TYR A 321 2.72 -17.79 13.14
CA TYR A 321 3.79 -17.34 12.25
C TYR A 321 4.34 -18.52 11.43
N PRO A 322 4.65 -18.32 10.14
CA PRO A 322 5.50 -19.24 9.41
C PRO A 322 6.94 -19.09 9.91
N ALA A 323 7.66 -20.18 10.06
CA ALA A 323 9.08 -20.19 10.38
C ALA A 323 9.80 -21.25 9.55
N THR A 324 11.02 -20.93 9.12
CA THR A 324 11.96 -21.91 8.57
C THR A 324 13.05 -22.15 9.58
N ILE A 325 13.25 -23.40 9.96
CA ILE A 325 14.29 -23.81 10.91
C ILE A 325 15.38 -24.47 10.11
N LYS A 326 16.62 -24.02 10.35
CA LYS A 326 17.81 -24.54 9.71
C LYS A 326 18.96 -24.54 10.69
N PHE A 327 19.60 -25.69 10.86
CA PHE A 327 20.84 -25.78 11.62
C PHE A 327 22.00 -25.28 10.75
N ASP A 328 22.70 -24.27 11.21
CA ASP A 328 23.82 -23.66 10.49
C ASP A 328 24.91 -23.26 11.49
N PRO A 329 25.69 -24.26 12.02
CA PRO A 329 26.69 -24.02 13.07
C PRO A 329 27.93 -23.30 12.57
N TRP A 330 28.12 -23.24 11.26
CA TRP A 330 29.25 -22.60 10.61
C TRP A 330 28.73 -21.60 9.54
N GLN A 331 28.60 -20.35 9.94
CA GLN A 331 28.06 -19.29 9.11
C GLN A 331 29.19 -18.58 8.36
N THR A 332 29.01 -18.41 7.08
CA THR A 332 29.93 -17.66 6.25
C THR A 332 29.14 -16.65 5.41
N VAL A 333 29.60 -15.40 5.34
CA VAL A 333 28.95 -14.34 4.61
C VAL A 333 29.96 -13.64 3.69
N LEU A 334 29.72 -13.69 2.38
CA LEU A 334 30.47 -12.88 1.43
C LEU A 334 30.06 -11.41 1.57
N GLN A 335 30.93 -10.59 2.15
CA GLN A 335 30.71 -9.15 2.35
C GLN A 335 31.08 -8.34 1.11
N SER A 336 32.17 -8.74 0.42
CA SER A 336 32.60 -8.14 -0.83
C SER A 336 33.05 -9.25 -1.80
N PRO A 337 32.65 -9.16 -3.08
CA PRO A 337 31.72 -8.20 -3.67
C PRO A 337 30.28 -8.41 -3.17
N CYS A 338 29.64 -7.32 -2.75
CA CYS A 338 28.33 -7.35 -2.11
C CYS A 338 27.16 -7.46 -3.10
N TYR A 339 27.40 -7.17 -4.39
CA TYR A 339 26.38 -7.18 -5.44
C TYR A 339 26.66 -8.29 -6.47
N ARG A 340 25.71 -9.22 -6.62
CA ARG A 340 25.75 -10.35 -7.58
C ARG A 340 26.98 -11.25 -7.49
N ASN A 341 27.79 -11.15 -6.45
CA ASN A 341 29.12 -11.77 -6.36
C ASN A 341 30.05 -11.36 -7.52
N MET A 342 29.92 -10.14 -8.00
CA MET A 342 30.66 -9.60 -9.13
C MET A 342 31.49 -8.39 -8.75
N ILE A 343 32.72 -8.35 -9.27
CA ILE A 343 33.63 -7.20 -9.18
C ILE A 343 33.48 -6.40 -10.46
N PHE A 344 33.11 -5.14 -10.33
CA PHE A 344 32.91 -4.22 -11.44
C PHE A 344 34.16 -3.38 -11.72
N ALA A 345 34.36 -3.00 -12.95
CA ALA A 345 35.57 -2.25 -13.36
C ALA A 345 35.71 -0.87 -12.67
N THR A 346 34.60 -0.27 -12.26
CA THR A 346 34.60 1.02 -11.54
C THR A 346 34.87 0.91 -10.03
N GLU A 347 35.03 -0.31 -9.50
CA GLU A 347 35.36 -0.48 -8.08
C GLU A 347 36.82 -0.10 -7.79
N LYS A 348 37.01 0.77 -6.80
CA LYS A 348 38.33 1.16 -6.33
C LYS A 348 38.88 0.13 -5.35
N SER A 349 40.08 -0.37 -5.59
CA SER A 349 40.75 -1.36 -4.74
C SER A 349 39.85 -2.53 -4.32
N PRO A 350 39.25 -3.26 -5.28
CA PRO A 350 38.31 -4.31 -4.99
C PRO A 350 38.95 -5.42 -4.17
N LYS A 351 38.17 -5.98 -3.23
CA LYS A 351 38.59 -7.07 -2.36
C LYS A 351 37.51 -8.15 -2.34
N ILE A 352 37.91 -9.37 -2.14
CA ILE A 352 37.00 -10.48 -1.79
C ILE A 352 37.08 -10.62 -0.27
N VAL A 353 35.97 -10.36 0.42
CA VAL A 353 35.89 -10.35 1.88
C VAL A 353 34.79 -11.30 2.33
N ILE A 354 35.15 -12.27 3.16
CA ILE A 354 34.22 -13.27 3.69
C ILE A 354 34.33 -13.30 5.21
N ASP A 355 33.24 -13.02 5.88
CA ASP A 355 33.12 -13.19 7.32
C ASP A 355 32.78 -14.63 7.68
N ILE A 356 33.44 -15.13 8.69
CA ILE A 356 33.30 -16.49 9.19
C ILE A 356 32.91 -16.44 10.65
N LYS A 357 31.83 -17.14 10.99
CA LYS A 357 31.37 -17.29 12.37
C LYS A 357 31.04 -18.75 12.64
N THR A 358 31.74 -19.34 13.58
CA THR A 358 31.50 -20.72 13.99
C THR A 358 30.95 -20.79 15.42
N LEU A 359 29.97 -21.67 15.62
CA LEU A 359 29.44 -22.00 16.95
C LEU A 359 30.14 -23.21 17.58
N VAL A 360 30.94 -23.93 16.79
CA VAL A 360 31.63 -25.15 17.22
C VAL A 360 33.14 -24.96 17.38
N GLY A 361 33.65 -23.75 17.10
CA GLY A 361 35.09 -23.47 17.10
C GLY A 361 35.85 -24.14 15.94
N GLY A 362 37.16 -23.96 15.92
CA GLY A 362 38.02 -24.61 14.95
C GLY A 362 38.50 -23.74 13.79
N LYS A 363 39.45 -24.26 13.02
CA LYS A 363 40.12 -23.57 11.92
C LYS A 363 39.27 -23.61 10.68
N THR A 364 39.15 -22.48 9.99
CA THR A 364 38.64 -22.39 8.63
C THR A 364 39.77 -22.03 7.66
N THR A 365 39.98 -22.82 6.61
CA THR A 365 40.90 -22.52 5.50
C THR A 365 40.11 -21.98 4.32
N ALA A 366 40.53 -20.87 3.76
CA ALA A 366 39.95 -20.23 2.56
C ALA A 366 40.96 -20.28 1.42
N VAL A 367 40.61 -20.91 0.29
CA VAL A 367 41.46 -21.05 -0.90
C VAL A 367 40.80 -20.28 -2.04
N LEU A 368 41.50 -19.29 -2.57
CA LEU A 368 41.14 -18.60 -3.81
C LEU A 368 41.77 -19.30 -4.99
N ALA A 369 40.98 -19.69 -5.98
CA ALA A 369 41.41 -20.32 -7.21
C ALA A 369 40.79 -19.67 -8.44
N ASP A 370 41.44 -19.83 -9.59
CA ASP A 370 40.96 -19.40 -10.90
C ASP A 370 39.90 -20.36 -11.48
N SER A 371 39.49 -20.10 -12.72
CA SER A 371 38.48 -20.90 -13.42
C SER A 371 38.96 -22.30 -13.80
N LYS A 372 40.27 -22.57 -13.77
CA LYS A 372 40.87 -23.88 -14.00
C LYS A 372 41.05 -24.65 -12.70
N GLY A 373 40.82 -24.02 -11.55
CA GLY A 373 41.06 -24.58 -10.23
C GLY A 373 42.49 -24.38 -9.72
N GLU A 374 43.32 -23.59 -10.41
CA GLU A 374 44.67 -23.28 -9.97
C GLU A 374 44.61 -22.33 -8.78
N LYS A 375 45.32 -22.69 -7.70
CA LYS A 375 45.37 -21.92 -6.46
C LYS A 375 46.13 -20.62 -6.68
N ILE A 376 45.47 -19.51 -6.35
CA ILE A 376 46.04 -18.16 -6.39
C ILE A 376 46.51 -17.72 -5.00
N ALA A 377 45.68 -17.95 -3.96
CA ALA A 377 45.99 -17.55 -2.60
C ALA A 377 45.30 -18.43 -1.57
N GLU A 378 45.79 -18.41 -0.33
CA GLU A 378 45.22 -19.14 0.78
C GLU A 378 45.30 -18.30 2.05
N GLN A 379 44.25 -18.34 2.87
CA GLN A 379 44.18 -17.72 4.19
C GLN A 379 43.53 -18.64 5.22
N HIS A 380 43.85 -18.41 6.49
CA HIS A 380 43.31 -19.19 7.59
C HIS A 380 42.68 -18.26 8.64
N VAL A 381 41.61 -18.72 9.25
CA VAL A 381 40.98 -18.05 10.39
C VAL A 381 40.70 -19.08 11.48
N GLU A 382 41.13 -18.78 12.69
CA GLU A 382 40.80 -19.56 13.88
C GLU A 382 39.50 -19.04 14.49
N ASN A 383 38.52 -19.90 14.69
CA ASN A 383 37.18 -19.58 15.21
C ASN A 383 36.44 -18.53 14.35
N ASN A 384 36.20 -17.34 14.87
CA ASN A 384 35.52 -16.24 14.19
C ASN A 384 36.53 -15.25 13.61
N GLY A 385 36.25 -14.77 12.41
CA GLY A 385 37.10 -13.76 11.77
C GLY A 385 36.72 -13.50 10.33
N THR A 386 37.62 -12.83 9.62
CA THR A 386 37.40 -12.40 8.25
C THR A 386 38.58 -12.80 7.37
N VAL A 387 38.34 -13.44 6.22
CA VAL A 387 39.34 -13.63 5.18
C VAL A 387 39.22 -12.54 4.13
N THR A 388 40.35 -12.03 3.63
CA THR A 388 40.39 -10.93 2.67
C THR A 388 41.42 -11.18 1.58
N PHE A 389 40.99 -11.32 0.32
CA PHE A 389 41.87 -11.43 -0.82
C PHE A 389 41.83 -10.13 -1.64
N PRO A 390 42.98 -9.47 -1.94
CA PRO A 390 43.04 -8.40 -2.90
C PRO A 390 42.57 -8.88 -4.28
N ALA A 391 41.74 -8.12 -4.97
CA ALA A 391 41.21 -8.50 -6.27
C ALA A 391 41.56 -7.53 -7.40
N GLU A 392 42.35 -6.50 -7.11
CA GLU A 392 42.71 -5.47 -8.09
C GLU A 392 43.49 -6.06 -9.28
N GLN A 393 44.47 -6.92 -8.98
CA GLN A 393 45.34 -7.55 -9.98
C GLN A 393 44.77 -8.84 -10.64
N LEU A 394 43.61 -9.31 -10.18
CA LEU A 394 42.98 -10.48 -10.80
C LEU A 394 42.55 -10.14 -12.23
N PRO A 395 42.87 -10.95 -13.25
CA PRO A 395 42.33 -10.81 -14.60
C PRO A 395 40.79 -10.84 -14.64
N VAL A 396 40.19 -10.32 -15.73
CA VAL A 396 38.76 -10.52 -16.01
C VAL A 396 38.49 -12.03 -16.12
N GLY A 397 37.51 -12.53 -15.36
CA GLY A 397 37.23 -13.95 -15.34
C GLY A 397 36.43 -14.44 -14.12
N LYS A 398 36.29 -15.73 -14.01
CA LYS A 398 35.60 -16.40 -12.89
C LYS A 398 36.62 -16.96 -11.90
N TYR A 399 36.28 -16.81 -10.63
CA TYR A 399 37.11 -17.28 -9.50
C TYR A 399 36.22 -18.05 -8.52
N THR A 400 36.84 -18.92 -7.74
CA THR A 400 36.20 -19.63 -6.64
C THR A 400 36.95 -19.35 -5.34
N VAL A 401 36.21 -19.11 -4.28
CA VAL A 401 36.77 -19.19 -2.92
C VAL A 401 36.14 -20.38 -2.23
N THR A 402 36.93 -21.38 -2.00
CA THR A 402 36.58 -22.61 -1.29
C THR A 402 36.93 -22.43 0.18
N LEU A 403 35.91 -22.49 1.05
CA LEU A 403 36.09 -22.50 2.50
C LEU A 403 36.00 -23.93 2.98
N LEU A 404 37.00 -24.35 3.75
CA LEU A 404 37.08 -25.66 4.44
C LEU A 404 37.03 -25.37 5.94
N GLY A 405 35.88 -25.64 6.54
CA GLY A 405 35.60 -25.37 7.96
C GLY A 405 35.85 -26.59 8.85
N PRO A 406 35.57 -26.46 10.16
CA PRO A 406 35.69 -27.55 11.11
C PRO A 406 34.78 -28.73 10.73
N ALA A 407 35.19 -29.95 11.08
CA ALA A 407 34.32 -31.12 10.94
C ALA A 407 33.22 -31.09 12.01
N ILE A 408 31.99 -31.37 11.60
CA ILE A 408 30.82 -31.51 12.47
C ILE A 408 30.30 -32.94 12.32
N ASP A 409 30.21 -33.67 13.43
CA ASP A 409 29.86 -35.09 13.42
C ASP A 409 30.79 -35.91 12.44
N ASN A 410 32.07 -35.57 12.40
CA ASN A 410 33.08 -36.12 11.47
C ASN A 410 32.88 -35.81 10.00
N VAL A 411 31.97 -34.90 9.65
CA VAL A 411 31.76 -34.42 8.28
C VAL A 411 32.43 -33.06 8.10
N PRO A 412 33.41 -32.93 7.21
CA PRO A 412 34.06 -31.66 6.92
C PRO A 412 33.05 -30.66 6.37
N MET A 413 33.01 -29.45 6.94
CA MET A 413 32.19 -28.38 6.41
C MET A 413 32.89 -27.72 5.23
N GLN A 414 32.20 -27.58 4.11
CA GLN A 414 32.71 -26.94 2.90
C GLN A 414 31.69 -25.98 2.33
N LYS A 415 32.17 -24.83 1.87
CA LYS A 415 31.35 -23.85 1.13
C LYS A 415 32.17 -23.23 0.02
N VAL A 416 31.57 -23.05 -1.15
CA VAL A 416 32.22 -22.46 -2.32
C VAL A 416 31.45 -21.18 -2.71
N TYR A 417 32.19 -20.09 -2.84
CA TYR A 417 31.72 -18.87 -3.44
C TYR A 417 32.29 -18.71 -4.84
N THR A 418 31.43 -18.55 -5.83
CA THR A 418 31.85 -18.19 -7.19
C THR A 418 31.77 -16.67 -7.34
N ILE A 419 32.86 -16.08 -7.80
CA ILE A 419 33.01 -14.63 -7.99
C ILE A 419 33.40 -14.37 -9.44
N THR A 420 32.85 -13.36 -10.06
CA THR A 420 33.18 -12.97 -11.43
C THR A 420 33.75 -11.57 -11.44
N LYS A 421 34.95 -11.40 -11.98
CA LYS A 421 35.47 -10.05 -12.30
C LYS A 421 35.06 -9.70 -13.73
N LEU A 422 34.29 -8.66 -13.87
CA LEU A 422 33.69 -8.20 -15.12
C LEU A 422 34.68 -7.35 -15.95
N ALA A 423 34.52 -7.39 -17.25
CA ALA A 423 35.19 -6.45 -18.17
C ALA A 423 34.60 -5.04 -18.00
N PRO A 424 35.37 -3.99 -18.31
CA PRO A 424 34.81 -2.63 -18.35
C PRO A 424 33.61 -2.53 -19.28
N HIS A 425 32.55 -1.85 -18.82
CA HIS A 425 31.33 -1.62 -19.59
C HIS A 425 30.83 -0.19 -19.33
N ALA A 426 30.65 0.60 -20.38
CA ALA A 426 30.07 1.93 -20.28
C ALA A 426 28.61 1.84 -19.85
N GLY A 427 28.25 2.61 -18.83
CA GLY A 427 26.89 2.59 -18.29
C GLY A 427 26.61 1.52 -17.24
N GLU A 428 27.63 0.81 -16.71
CA GLU A 428 27.43 -0.20 -15.69
C GLU A 428 26.70 0.32 -14.44
N VAL A 429 25.77 -0.48 -13.94
CA VAL A 429 24.97 -0.18 -12.74
C VAL A 429 25.18 -1.27 -11.70
N ARG A 430 25.56 -0.87 -10.51
CA ARG A 430 25.76 -1.77 -9.38
C ARG A 430 25.27 -1.18 -8.08
N ARG A 431 25.16 -2.00 -7.05
CA ARG A 431 24.82 -1.57 -5.69
C ARG A 431 26.03 -1.67 -4.79
N ASP A 432 26.28 -0.65 -3.95
CA ASP A 432 27.33 -0.72 -2.93
C ASP A 432 26.87 -1.44 -1.66
N SER A 433 27.77 -1.59 -0.70
CA SER A 433 27.52 -2.29 0.56
C SER A 433 26.47 -1.61 1.45
N GLU A 434 26.25 -0.31 1.25
CA GLU A 434 25.22 0.46 1.97
C GLU A 434 23.86 0.42 1.27
N GLY A 435 23.79 -0.18 0.10
CA GLY A 435 22.57 -0.37 -0.67
C GLY A 435 22.28 0.75 -1.69
N PHE A 436 23.18 1.71 -1.89
CA PHE A 436 23.03 2.73 -2.91
C PHE A 436 23.32 2.19 -4.31
N TRP A 437 22.52 2.64 -5.26
CA TRP A 437 22.82 2.41 -6.67
C TRP A 437 23.93 3.33 -7.15
N LEU A 438 24.88 2.75 -7.86
CA LEU A 438 25.95 3.47 -8.56
C LEU A 438 25.80 3.24 -10.06
N LYS A 439 25.91 4.30 -10.85
CA LYS A 439 26.11 4.22 -12.29
C LYS A 439 27.49 4.78 -12.63
N ASP A 440 28.28 4.00 -13.38
CA ASP A 440 29.67 4.35 -13.70
C ASP A 440 30.47 4.77 -12.44
N GLY A 441 30.29 4.03 -11.36
CA GLY A 441 30.94 4.25 -10.06
C GLY A 441 30.47 5.42 -9.23
N LYS A 442 29.47 6.18 -9.66
CA LYS A 442 28.88 7.34 -8.91
C LYS A 442 27.54 6.99 -8.33
N ARG A 443 27.32 7.26 -7.03
CA ARG A 443 26.02 7.09 -6.38
C ARG A 443 24.96 7.97 -7.06
N ILE A 444 23.76 7.42 -7.20
CA ILE A 444 22.62 8.08 -7.82
C ILE A 444 21.36 7.87 -6.98
N PHE A 445 20.55 8.92 -6.85
CA PHE A 445 19.17 8.85 -6.43
C PHE A 445 18.28 9.01 -7.66
N LEU A 446 17.43 8.03 -7.96
CA LEU A 446 16.59 8.09 -9.15
C LEU A 446 15.44 9.09 -8.95
N ILE A 447 15.39 10.10 -9.79
CA ILE A 447 14.27 11.04 -9.94
C ILE A 447 13.70 10.75 -11.33
N SER A 448 12.79 9.79 -11.39
CA SER A 448 12.33 9.20 -12.64
C SER A 448 10.90 9.56 -12.99
N GLU A 449 10.55 9.38 -14.26
CA GLU A 449 9.21 9.60 -14.77
C GLU A 449 8.70 8.37 -15.52
N TRP A 450 7.40 8.14 -15.40
CA TRP A 450 6.68 7.06 -16.08
C TRP A 450 6.05 7.59 -17.35
N ASN A 451 6.36 6.94 -18.49
CA ASN A 451 5.83 7.27 -19.81
C ASN A 451 6.15 8.70 -20.34
N ASP A 452 5.70 8.98 -21.52
CA ASP A 452 6.04 10.03 -22.48
C ASP A 452 5.93 11.51 -22.03
N VAL A 453 5.57 11.77 -20.79
CA VAL A 453 5.51 13.15 -20.26
C VAL A 453 6.85 13.51 -19.64
N HIS A 454 7.68 14.24 -20.40
CA HIS A 454 8.96 14.69 -19.89
C HIS A 454 8.80 15.82 -18.86
N LEU A 455 9.28 15.54 -17.64
CA LEU A 455 9.38 16.52 -16.56
C LEU A 455 10.82 17.06 -16.54
N PRO A 456 11.03 18.36 -16.83
CA PRO A 456 12.37 18.95 -16.78
C PRO A 456 13.03 18.75 -15.42
N GLY A 457 14.27 18.25 -15.42
CA GLY A 457 15.05 18.00 -14.20
C GLY A 457 15.02 16.56 -13.70
N THR A 458 14.14 15.69 -14.19
CA THR A 458 14.24 14.24 -13.92
C THR A 458 15.54 13.68 -14.51
N ASN A 459 16.14 12.72 -13.81
CA ASN A 459 17.39 12.09 -14.26
C ASN A 459 17.17 10.73 -14.92
N ALA A 460 15.98 10.15 -14.84
CA ALA A 460 15.64 8.89 -15.47
C ALA A 460 14.23 8.90 -16.08
N MET A 461 14.02 8.16 -17.16
CA MET A 461 12.69 7.96 -17.75
C MET A 461 12.52 6.52 -18.24
N GLN A 462 11.28 6.08 -18.23
CA GLN A 462 10.91 4.78 -18.78
C GLN A 462 10.78 4.83 -20.30
N PHE A 463 11.18 3.77 -20.98
CA PHE A 463 11.00 3.63 -22.42
C PHE A 463 10.63 2.19 -22.83
N TRP A 464 9.87 2.07 -23.90
CA TRP A 464 9.45 0.77 -24.47
C TRP A 464 10.39 0.28 -25.57
N LYS A 465 10.98 1.22 -26.30
CA LYS A 465 11.98 0.97 -27.35
C LYS A 465 13.08 1.99 -27.16
N VAL A 466 14.31 1.60 -27.35
CA VAL A 466 15.45 2.53 -27.27
C VAL A 466 15.16 3.74 -28.15
N PRO A 467 14.99 4.93 -27.56
CA PRO A 467 14.76 6.15 -28.31
C PRO A 467 16.06 6.57 -29.03
N ARG A 468 15.95 7.25 -30.17
CA ARG A 468 17.11 7.83 -30.86
C ARG A 468 17.84 8.82 -29.96
N THR A 469 17.08 9.60 -29.19
CA THR A 469 17.59 10.52 -28.17
C THR A 469 16.78 10.38 -26.91
N LEU A 470 17.42 9.98 -25.81
CA LEU A 470 16.81 9.99 -24.48
C LEU A 470 17.03 11.38 -23.88
N LYS A 471 15.97 12.05 -23.42
CA LYS A 471 16.03 13.39 -22.81
C LYS A 471 16.66 13.40 -21.42
N THR A 472 16.62 12.26 -20.72
CA THR A 472 17.22 12.09 -19.38
C THR A 472 18.59 11.43 -19.46
N ALA A 473 19.35 11.46 -18.36
CA ALA A 473 20.66 10.81 -18.24
C ALA A 473 20.55 9.29 -18.22
N HIS A 474 19.43 8.75 -17.71
CA HIS A 474 19.24 7.32 -17.51
C HIS A 474 17.92 6.85 -18.12
N GLY A 475 17.88 5.59 -18.53
CA GLY A 475 16.72 4.96 -19.12
C GLY A 475 16.31 3.67 -18.43
N ILE A 476 15.01 3.47 -18.22
CA ILE A 476 14.41 2.25 -17.67
C ILE A 476 13.75 1.52 -18.83
N ALA A 477 14.32 0.39 -19.23
CA ALA A 477 13.83 -0.37 -20.38
C ALA A 477 12.62 -1.26 -19.99
N PHE A 478 11.44 -0.93 -20.47
CA PHE A 478 10.21 -1.71 -20.28
C PHE A 478 9.93 -2.69 -21.43
N SER A 479 10.93 -3.02 -22.20
CA SER A 479 10.78 -3.75 -23.47
C SER A 479 10.57 -5.25 -23.33
N LEU A 480 10.84 -5.82 -22.15
CA LEU A 480 10.71 -7.26 -21.91
C LEU A 480 9.26 -7.72 -21.72
N SER A 481 8.31 -6.79 -21.56
CA SER A 481 6.88 -7.06 -21.47
C SER A 481 6.18 -7.22 -22.85
N GLY A 482 6.94 -7.37 -23.93
CA GLY A 482 6.43 -7.47 -25.31
C GLY A 482 5.34 -8.51 -25.52
N SER A 483 4.75 -8.54 -26.71
CA SER A 483 3.56 -9.35 -27.03
C SER A 483 3.69 -10.84 -26.69
N TYR A 484 4.92 -11.37 -26.73
CA TYR A 484 5.20 -12.76 -26.34
C TYR A 484 4.97 -12.99 -24.85
N MET A 485 5.55 -12.15 -24.00
CA MET A 485 5.38 -12.25 -22.55
C MET A 485 3.92 -12.06 -22.15
N ARG A 486 3.21 -11.11 -22.75
CA ARG A 486 1.77 -10.93 -22.50
C ARG A 486 0.92 -12.15 -22.87
N LYS A 487 1.16 -12.77 -24.01
CA LYS A 487 0.41 -13.95 -24.46
C LYS A 487 0.75 -15.22 -23.65
N ALA A 488 2.03 -15.44 -23.35
CA ALA A 488 2.49 -16.58 -22.58
C ALA A 488 2.07 -16.50 -21.10
N HIS A 489 2.08 -15.29 -20.51
CA HIS A 489 1.77 -15.05 -19.11
C HIS A 489 0.31 -15.30 -18.74
N TYR A 490 -0.63 -14.92 -19.64
CA TYR A 490 -2.06 -14.92 -19.30
C TYR A 490 -2.78 -16.23 -19.51
N ARG A 491 -2.22 -17.15 -20.29
CA ARG A 491 -2.98 -18.32 -20.73
C ARG A 491 -2.55 -19.66 -20.12
N ASN A 492 -1.32 -19.82 -19.62
CA ASN A 492 -0.75 -21.16 -19.40
C ASN A 492 -0.19 -21.48 -18.01
N ASN A 493 -0.37 -20.63 -17.00
CA ASN A 493 0.08 -20.94 -15.61
C ASN A 493 1.55 -21.41 -15.51
N ARG A 494 2.42 -20.93 -16.40
CA ARG A 494 3.82 -21.36 -16.53
C ARG A 494 4.66 -20.92 -15.36
N THR A 495 5.64 -21.74 -15.04
CA THR A 495 6.66 -21.49 -13.99
C THR A 495 8.03 -21.21 -14.57
N GLN A 496 8.24 -21.47 -15.85
CA GLN A 496 9.50 -21.30 -16.56
C GLN A 496 9.28 -20.74 -17.96
N LEU A 497 10.31 -20.07 -18.49
CA LEU A 497 10.35 -19.66 -19.90
C LEU A 497 10.58 -20.89 -20.79
N ASP A 498 9.87 -20.94 -21.89
CA ASP A 498 10.19 -21.88 -22.95
C ASP A 498 11.36 -21.35 -23.83
N GLU A 499 11.92 -22.18 -24.68
CA GLU A 499 13.06 -21.81 -25.55
C GLU A 499 12.75 -20.60 -26.44
N LYS A 500 11.51 -20.49 -26.93
CA LYS A 500 11.07 -19.33 -27.71
C LYS A 500 11.09 -18.05 -26.89
N GLY A 501 10.67 -18.12 -25.63
CA GLY A 501 10.73 -17.00 -24.68
C GLY A 501 12.16 -16.61 -24.35
N LYS A 502 13.03 -17.59 -24.08
CA LYS A 502 14.46 -17.35 -23.84
C LYS A 502 15.12 -16.69 -25.04
N ALA A 503 14.86 -17.18 -26.25
CA ALA A 503 15.40 -16.62 -27.48
C ALA A 503 14.94 -15.18 -27.70
N ALA A 504 13.66 -14.86 -27.47
CA ALA A 504 13.11 -13.52 -27.62
C ALA A 504 13.71 -12.52 -26.60
N VAL A 505 13.89 -12.96 -25.35
CA VAL A 505 14.57 -12.18 -24.32
C VAL A 505 16.03 -11.94 -24.70
N SER A 506 16.75 -13.00 -25.08
CA SER A 506 18.16 -12.91 -25.49
C SER A 506 18.38 -11.94 -26.64
N GLN A 507 17.50 -11.98 -27.65
CA GLN A 507 17.56 -11.05 -28.79
C GLN A 507 17.36 -9.60 -28.33
N THR A 508 16.39 -9.38 -27.43
CA THR A 508 16.09 -8.03 -26.91
C THR A 508 17.26 -7.46 -26.10
N VAL A 509 17.83 -8.29 -25.22
CA VAL A 509 18.96 -7.89 -24.37
C VAL A 509 20.19 -7.58 -25.23
N LYS A 510 20.60 -8.47 -26.12
CA LYS A 510 21.75 -8.26 -27.04
C LYS A 510 21.63 -6.94 -27.83
N LYS A 511 20.41 -6.53 -28.18
CA LYS A 511 20.14 -5.31 -28.95
C LYS A 511 20.25 -4.04 -28.15
N GLN A 512 20.07 -4.10 -26.84
CA GLN A 512 19.88 -2.93 -25.98
C GLN A 512 20.87 -2.84 -24.82
N MET A 513 21.54 -3.92 -24.41
CA MET A 513 22.42 -3.94 -23.23
C MET A 513 23.60 -2.95 -23.33
N ASN A 514 24.04 -2.67 -24.54
CA ASN A 514 25.13 -1.70 -24.79
C ASN A 514 24.64 -0.25 -24.91
N TYR A 515 23.35 0.00 -24.58
CA TYR A 515 22.88 1.37 -24.56
C TYR A 515 23.38 2.07 -23.27
N GLU A 516 24.36 2.94 -23.43
CA GLU A 516 25.07 3.60 -22.33
C GLU A 516 24.15 4.23 -21.28
N LYS A 517 22.97 4.74 -21.72
CA LYS A 517 21.97 5.32 -20.80
C LYS A 517 21.07 4.29 -20.14
N LEU A 518 21.18 3.01 -20.44
CA LEU A 518 20.39 1.97 -19.75
C LEU A 518 20.74 1.97 -18.26
N PHE A 519 19.70 1.98 -17.42
CA PHE A 519 19.83 1.86 -15.97
C PHE A 519 19.35 0.49 -15.48
N CYS A 520 18.16 0.06 -15.89
CA CYS A 520 17.62 -1.24 -15.50
C CYS A 520 16.62 -1.79 -16.52
N TRP A 521 16.35 -3.09 -16.39
CA TRP A 521 15.33 -3.82 -17.12
C TRP A 521 14.06 -3.94 -16.32
N GLN A 522 12.96 -3.34 -16.73
CA GLN A 522 11.68 -3.54 -16.08
C GLN A 522 10.94 -4.72 -16.72
N ILE A 523 10.75 -5.79 -15.92
CA ILE A 523 10.19 -7.05 -16.40
C ILE A 523 8.68 -7.14 -16.31
N SER A 524 8.07 -6.42 -15.38
CA SER A 524 6.62 -6.36 -15.23
C SER A 524 6.19 -5.15 -14.41
N ASP A 525 4.91 -4.84 -14.57
CA ASP A 525 4.20 -3.88 -13.76
C ASP A 525 2.93 -4.55 -13.23
N GLU A 526 2.69 -4.44 -11.91
CA GLU A 526 1.53 -4.99 -11.19
C GLU A 526 1.20 -6.47 -11.53
N PRO A 527 2.16 -7.40 -11.45
CA PRO A 527 1.90 -8.80 -11.80
C PRO A 527 0.83 -9.46 -10.93
N GLU A 528 0.70 -9.03 -9.67
CA GLU A 528 -0.30 -9.51 -8.72
C GLU A 528 -1.72 -9.01 -9.02
N GLY A 529 -1.87 -7.90 -9.72
CA GLY A 529 -3.17 -7.26 -10.04
C GLY A 529 -3.97 -7.96 -11.13
N ARG A 530 -3.37 -8.90 -11.83
CA ARG A 530 -3.97 -9.56 -12.98
C ARG A 530 -4.81 -10.75 -12.57
N ALA A 531 -5.95 -10.95 -13.22
CA ALA A 531 -6.94 -11.97 -12.85
C ALA A 531 -6.41 -13.41 -12.74
N SER A 532 -5.28 -13.71 -13.36
CA SER A 532 -4.60 -15.01 -13.29
C SER A 532 -3.30 -15.01 -12.47
N GLY A 533 -2.83 -13.86 -11.98
CA GLY A 533 -1.56 -13.69 -11.28
C GLY A 533 -0.41 -14.43 -11.95
N VAL A 534 0.60 -13.75 -12.46
CA VAL A 534 1.76 -14.47 -13.01
C VAL A 534 2.53 -15.08 -11.84
N LYS A 535 2.87 -16.36 -11.92
CA LYS A 535 3.60 -17.02 -10.83
C LYS A 535 4.98 -16.38 -10.62
N PRO A 536 5.38 -16.10 -9.39
CA PRO A 536 6.71 -15.59 -9.09
C PRO A 536 7.84 -16.44 -9.69
N ALA A 537 7.65 -17.76 -9.76
CA ALA A 537 8.63 -18.68 -10.35
C ALA A 537 9.02 -18.32 -11.80
N LEU A 538 8.07 -17.86 -12.62
CA LEU A 538 8.35 -17.44 -14.00
C LEU A 538 9.23 -16.18 -14.03
N TYR A 539 8.94 -15.20 -13.18
CA TYR A 539 9.77 -13.98 -13.09
C TYR A 539 11.13 -14.26 -12.47
N TYR A 540 11.22 -15.21 -11.55
CA TYR A 540 12.50 -15.66 -11.01
C TYR A 540 13.38 -16.29 -12.11
N ASP A 541 12.79 -17.13 -12.96
CA ASP A 541 13.49 -17.74 -14.11
C ASP A 541 13.96 -16.67 -15.12
N LEU A 542 13.09 -15.69 -15.41
CA LEU A 542 13.43 -14.53 -16.25
C LEU A 542 14.56 -13.69 -15.63
N HIS A 543 14.50 -13.40 -14.34
CA HIS A 543 15.54 -12.66 -13.63
C HIS A 543 16.88 -13.36 -13.72
N LYS A 544 16.90 -14.69 -13.52
CA LYS A 544 18.11 -15.49 -13.66
C LYS A 544 18.71 -15.37 -15.07
N LEU A 545 17.88 -15.55 -16.10
CA LEU A 545 18.30 -15.42 -17.50
C LEU A 545 18.87 -14.02 -17.80
N LEU A 546 18.20 -12.97 -17.32
CA LEU A 546 18.68 -11.60 -17.52
C LEU A 546 20.04 -11.34 -16.89
N ARG A 547 20.27 -11.83 -15.67
CA ARG A 547 21.57 -11.71 -14.99
C ARG A 547 22.70 -12.44 -15.71
N GLU A 548 22.37 -13.53 -16.39
CA GLU A 548 23.32 -14.29 -17.21
C GLU A 548 23.64 -13.55 -18.52
N LEU A 549 22.65 -12.93 -19.15
CA LEU A 549 22.79 -12.23 -20.42
C LEU A 549 23.38 -10.81 -20.25
N ASP A 550 23.00 -10.13 -19.19
CA ASP A 550 23.43 -8.77 -18.86
C ASP A 550 23.80 -8.65 -17.38
N PRO A 551 25.07 -8.86 -17.06
CA PRO A 551 25.55 -8.75 -15.68
C PRO A 551 25.65 -7.30 -15.20
N TYR A 552 25.57 -6.31 -16.09
CA TYR A 552 25.85 -4.91 -15.83
C TYR A 552 24.64 -4.09 -15.38
N HIS A 553 23.41 -4.51 -15.70
CA HIS A 553 22.22 -3.76 -15.39
C HIS A 553 21.25 -4.54 -14.48
N PRO A 554 20.68 -3.89 -13.44
CA PRO A 554 19.71 -4.52 -12.57
C PRO A 554 18.37 -4.78 -13.25
N VAL A 555 17.61 -5.68 -12.64
CA VAL A 555 16.23 -5.99 -13.04
C VAL A 555 15.25 -5.36 -12.08
N SER A 556 14.17 -4.80 -12.59
CA SER A 556 13.13 -4.17 -11.81
C SER A 556 11.73 -4.75 -12.06
N ILE A 557 10.85 -4.61 -11.07
CA ILE A 557 9.45 -5.02 -11.14
C ILE A 557 8.58 -3.98 -10.41
N GLY A 558 7.38 -3.70 -10.92
CA GLY A 558 6.42 -2.84 -10.24
C GLY A 558 5.41 -3.66 -9.44
N THR A 559 5.14 -3.30 -8.17
CA THR A 559 4.11 -3.92 -7.33
C THR A 559 3.28 -2.89 -6.58
N PHE A 560 1.99 -3.16 -6.38
CA PHE A 560 1.06 -2.24 -5.72
C PHE A 560 0.43 -2.82 -4.44
N THR A 561 0.84 -4.02 -4.04
CA THR A 561 0.40 -4.66 -2.80
C THR A 561 1.58 -5.13 -1.97
N ILE A 562 1.42 -5.14 -0.65
CA ILE A 562 2.42 -5.72 0.28
C ILE A 562 2.65 -7.21 -0.02
N HIS A 563 1.58 -7.92 -0.40
CA HIS A 563 1.67 -9.32 -0.82
C HIS A 563 2.51 -9.47 -2.09
N GLY A 564 2.27 -8.62 -3.09
CA GLY A 564 3.08 -8.58 -4.32
C GLY A 564 4.55 -8.29 -4.01
N MET A 565 4.82 -7.25 -3.24
CA MET A 565 6.18 -6.88 -2.82
C MET A 565 6.93 -8.07 -2.19
N ARG A 566 6.28 -8.85 -1.32
CA ARG A 566 6.88 -10.01 -0.66
C ARG A 566 7.06 -11.20 -1.61
N ASN A 567 6.05 -11.49 -2.42
CA ASN A 567 6.08 -12.67 -3.31
C ASN A 567 7.06 -12.52 -4.48
N TYR A 568 7.25 -11.30 -4.96
CA TYR A 568 8.17 -11.03 -6.07
C TYR A 568 9.52 -10.48 -5.63
N ALA A 569 9.82 -10.48 -4.32
CA ALA A 569 11.08 -9.94 -3.79
C ALA A 569 12.34 -10.60 -4.39
N GLY A 570 12.30 -11.91 -4.69
CA GLY A 570 13.40 -12.61 -5.33
C GLY A 570 13.46 -12.48 -6.86
N CYS A 571 12.50 -11.79 -7.48
CA CYS A 571 12.37 -11.73 -8.93
C CYS A 571 13.06 -10.52 -9.56
N ALA A 572 13.55 -9.58 -8.75
CA ALA A 572 14.16 -8.34 -9.21
C ALA A 572 15.03 -7.73 -8.10
N GLU A 573 15.99 -6.89 -8.48
CA GLU A 573 16.81 -6.12 -7.55
C GLU A 573 16.19 -4.75 -7.20
N ILE A 574 15.25 -4.28 -8.00
CA ILE A 574 14.53 -3.02 -7.79
C ILE A 574 13.03 -3.29 -7.78
N ASN A 575 12.33 -2.76 -6.79
CA ASN A 575 10.88 -2.78 -6.75
C ASN A 575 10.31 -1.36 -6.83
N PHE A 576 9.54 -1.09 -7.89
CA PHE A 576 8.74 0.13 -8.01
C PHE A 576 7.44 -0.05 -7.23
N LEU A 577 7.35 0.56 -6.05
CA LEU A 577 6.19 0.43 -5.16
C LEU A 577 5.13 1.50 -5.44
N HIS A 578 3.88 1.06 -5.61
CA HIS A 578 2.72 1.91 -5.98
C HIS A 578 1.67 1.98 -4.86
N PRO A 579 1.89 2.54 -3.70
CA PRO A 579 0.86 2.54 -2.65
C PRO A 579 -0.32 3.47 -2.92
N TYR A 580 -0.17 4.51 -3.74
CA TYR A 580 -1.21 5.49 -4.10
C TYR A 580 -2.19 5.82 -2.96
N PRO A 581 -1.86 6.78 -2.09
CA PRO A 581 -2.60 7.00 -0.86
C PRO A 581 -3.89 7.81 -1.02
N ILE A 582 -4.11 8.51 -2.14
CA ILE A 582 -5.24 9.42 -2.31
C ILE A 582 -6.34 8.75 -3.15
N PRO A 583 -7.23 7.93 -2.54
CA PRO A 583 -8.25 7.20 -3.29
C PRO A 583 -9.57 7.96 -3.44
N LEU A 584 -9.95 8.84 -2.49
CA LEU A 584 -11.26 9.47 -2.43
C LEU A 584 -11.15 10.94 -2.05
N MET A 585 -12.15 11.74 -2.48
CA MET A 585 -12.35 13.10 -1.99
C MET A 585 -12.70 13.10 -0.50
N ASN A 586 -12.41 14.19 0.18
CA ASN A 586 -12.72 14.39 1.58
C ASN A 586 -12.13 13.36 2.56
N ILE A 587 -11.22 12.50 2.10
CA ILE A 587 -10.42 11.69 3.00
C ILE A 587 -9.26 12.57 3.47
N PRO A 588 -9.15 12.83 4.79
CA PRO A 588 -7.98 13.49 5.34
C PRO A 588 -6.72 12.65 5.11
N ARG A 589 -5.55 13.21 5.34
CA ARG A 589 -4.24 12.52 5.24
C ARG A 589 -4.15 11.16 5.96
N SER A 590 -5.19 10.73 6.68
CA SER A 590 -5.28 9.40 7.31
C SER A 590 -5.08 8.24 6.31
N CYS A 591 -5.34 8.45 5.02
CA CYS A 591 -5.03 7.46 3.99
C CYS A 591 -3.51 7.21 3.78
N PHE A 592 -2.67 8.06 4.32
CA PHE A 592 -1.21 7.82 4.39
C PHE A 592 -0.82 6.66 5.31
N SER A 593 -1.70 6.15 6.14
CA SER A 593 -1.51 4.88 6.85
C SER A 593 -1.12 3.75 5.90
N LYS A 594 -1.66 3.75 4.68
CA LYS A 594 -1.28 2.85 3.60
C LYS A 594 0.20 2.95 3.22
N VAL A 595 0.73 4.16 3.12
CA VAL A 595 2.16 4.40 2.85
C VAL A 595 3.00 3.84 3.99
N VAL A 596 2.59 4.10 5.23
CA VAL A 596 3.27 3.61 6.44
C VAL A 596 3.31 2.08 6.47
N GLU A 597 2.20 1.40 6.18
CA GLU A 597 2.15 -0.06 6.12
C GLU A 597 3.12 -0.64 5.08
N PHE A 598 3.22 0.00 3.92
CA PHE A 598 4.19 -0.39 2.90
C PHE A 598 5.64 -0.18 3.36
N MET A 599 5.93 0.95 4.02
CA MET A 599 7.26 1.23 4.57
C MET A 599 7.64 0.21 5.65
N ASP A 600 6.72 -0.10 6.57
CA ASP A 600 6.93 -1.13 7.60
C ASP A 600 7.16 -2.52 6.99
N ALA A 601 6.38 -2.87 5.99
CA ALA A 601 6.52 -4.14 5.29
C ALA A 601 7.84 -4.23 4.51
N PHE A 602 8.30 -3.12 3.93
CA PHE A 602 9.58 -3.03 3.24
C PHE A 602 10.76 -3.13 4.21
N GLU A 603 10.72 -2.43 5.34
CA GLU A 603 11.73 -2.54 6.39
C GLU A 603 11.85 -3.99 6.90
N ASN A 604 10.71 -4.64 7.16
CA ASN A 604 10.67 -6.05 7.55
C ASN A 604 11.28 -6.98 6.47
N LEU A 605 11.01 -6.69 5.20
CA LEU A 605 11.59 -7.45 4.08
C LEU A 605 13.11 -7.29 4.03
N ARG A 606 13.61 -6.05 4.20
CA ARG A 606 15.07 -5.77 4.26
C ARG A 606 15.73 -6.49 5.44
N GLN A 607 15.13 -6.48 6.62
CA GLN A 607 15.63 -7.19 7.78
C GLN A 607 15.71 -8.71 7.54
N THR A 608 14.72 -9.26 6.81
CA THR A 608 14.63 -10.69 6.53
C THR A 608 15.62 -11.14 5.47
N LEU A 609 15.78 -10.39 4.39
CA LEU A 609 16.59 -10.76 3.22
C LEU A 609 17.99 -10.13 3.21
N GLY A 610 18.25 -9.14 4.07
CA GLY A 610 19.52 -8.42 4.10
C GLY A 610 19.87 -7.82 2.74
N ASN A 611 21.09 -8.06 2.27
CA ASN A 611 21.57 -7.53 1.00
C ASN A 611 20.87 -8.13 -0.24
N GLN A 612 20.08 -9.19 -0.07
CA GLN A 612 19.28 -9.78 -1.14
C GLN A 612 17.91 -9.09 -1.30
N ALA A 613 17.54 -8.20 -0.39
CA ALA A 613 16.30 -7.44 -0.52
C ALA A 613 16.36 -6.50 -1.74
N PRO A 614 15.28 -6.41 -2.52
CA PRO A 614 15.21 -5.42 -3.59
C PRO A 614 15.29 -3.99 -3.02
N SER A 615 15.86 -3.07 -3.79
CA SER A 615 15.77 -1.65 -3.48
C SER A 615 14.37 -1.12 -3.77
N MET A 616 13.91 -0.17 -2.99
CA MET A 616 12.64 0.51 -3.23
C MET A 616 12.85 1.78 -4.05
N ILE A 617 12.09 1.90 -5.14
CA ILE A 617 11.81 3.16 -5.82
C ILE A 617 10.32 3.41 -5.65
N TYR A 618 9.96 4.54 -5.05
CA TYR A 618 8.58 4.82 -4.73
C TYR A 618 7.88 5.52 -5.89
N LEU A 619 6.76 4.95 -6.35
CA LEU A 619 5.96 5.55 -7.41
C LEU A 619 4.98 6.55 -6.82
N LEU A 620 5.22 7.84 -7.06
CA LEU A 620 4.40 8.94 -6.59
C LEU A 620 3.07 8.99 -7.34
N GLN A 621 1.99 9.19 -6.60
CA GLN A 621 0.68 9.38 -7.20
C GLN A 621 0.59 10.79 -7.80
N GLY A 622 0.71 10.90 -9.11
CA GLY A 622 0.55 12.14 -9.87
C GLY A 622 -0.73 12.15 -10.72
N PHE A 623 -1.85 11.65 -10.17
CA PHE A 623 -3.10 11.53 -10.91
C PHE A 623 -4.31 11.48 -9.98
N ASN A 624 -5.48 11.72 -10.57
CA ASN A 624 -6.78 11.55 -9.93
C ASN A 624 -7.34 10.16 -10.26
N TYR A 625 -7.69 9.36 -9.24
CA TYR A 625 -8.39 8.09 -9.47
C TYR A 625 -9.78 8.28 -10.10
N GLY A 626 -10.40 9.44 -9.93
CA GLY A 626 -11.65 9.82 -10.58
C GLY A 626 -11.58 9.76 -12.09
N ASP A 627 -10.40 10.05 -12.64
CA ASP A 627 -10.13 9.86 -14.07
C ASP A 627 -10.22 8.38 -14.49
N LEU A 628 -10.26 7.46 -13.53
CA LEU A 628 -10.37 6.02 -13.72
C LEU A 628 -11.70 5.44 -13.28
N ILE A 629 -12.26 5.89 -12.13
CA ILE A 629 -13.39 5.24 -11.45
C ILE A 629 -14.42 6.17 -10.81
N GLY A 630 -14.31 7.50 -10.99
CA GLY A 630 -15.23 8.52 -10.44
C GLY A 630 -14.88 9.03 -9.03
N SER A 631 -15.22 10.28 -8.75
CA SER A 631 -15.19 10.95 -7.43
C SER A 631 -13.89 10.98 -6.64
N GLN A 632 -12.84 11.67 -7.16
CA GLN A 632 -11.56 11.74 -6.44
C GLN A 632 -10.78 13.02 -6.76
N ARG A 633 -9.72 13.26 -6.01
CA ARG A 633 -8.83 14.41 -6.19
C ARG A 633 -7.40 13.97 -6.50
N VAL A 634 -6.59 14.90 -7.00
CA VAL A 634 -5.14 14.74 -7.06
C VAL A 634 -4.53 14.94 -5.66
N PRO A 635 -3.32 14.42 -5.41
CA PRO A 635 -2.55 14.82 -4.23
C PRO A 635 -2.25 16.32 -4.25
N THR A 636 -2.22 16.94 -3.09
CA THR A 636 -1.68 18.30 -2.94
C THR A 636 -0.16 18.26 -3.13
N TYR A 637 0.47 19.42 -3.35
CA TYR A 637 1.92 19.54 -3.44
C TYR A 637 2.61 18.99 -2.19
N ASP A 638 2.10 19.33 -1.01
CA ASP A 638 2.61 18.85 0.26
C ASP A 638 2.42 17.32 0.46
N GLU A 639 1.33 16.73 -0.04
CA GLU A 639 1.14 15.29 -0.04
C GLU A 639 2.10 14.54 -0.99
N LEU A 640 2.48 15.14 -2.12
CA LEU A 640 3.52 14.60 -3.00
C LEU A 640 4.87 14.58 -2.28
N ARG A 641 5.22 15.68 -1.61
CA ARG A 641 6.45 15.78 -0.79
C ARG A 641 6.49 14.75 0.30
N THR A 642 5.41 14.64 1.07
CA THR A 642 5.29 13.66 2.15
C THR A 642 5.53 12.23 1.67
N GLN A 643 4.96 11.82 0.53
CA GLN A 643 5.20 10.50 -0.06
C GLN A 643 6.70 10.26 -0.33
N ALA A 644 7.37 11.23 -0.95
CA ALA A 644 8.78 11.10 -1.31
C ALA A 644 9.69 11.06 -0.07
N ILE A 645 9.45 11.95 0.90
CA ILE A 645 10.30 12.05 2.11
C ILE A 645 10.09 10.84 3.03
N MET A 646 8.87 10.36 3.22
CA MET A 646 8.61 9.11 3.94
C MET A 646 9.30 7.92 3.30
N SER A 647 9.30 7.85 1.97
CA SER A 647 10.03 6.80 1.24
C SER A 647 11.53 6.87 1.52
N LEU A 648 12.13 8.05 1.43
CA LEU A 648 13.56 8.27 1.72
C LEU A 648 13.92 7.88 3.15
N ILE A 649 13.15 8.32 4.15
CA ILE A 649 13.34 7.98 5.57
C ILE A 649 13.32 6.45 5.76
N SER A 650 12.50 5.75 5.01
CA SER A 650 12.38 4.28 5.06
C SER A 650 13.39 3.53 4.19
N GLY A 651 14.37 4.24 3.61
CA GLY A 651 15.46 3.66 2.81
C GLY A 651 15.16 3.52 1.32
N GLY A 652 14.21 4.29 0.80
CA GLY A 652 13.97 4.42 -0.63
C GLY A 652 15.19 5.00 -1.37
N GLN A 653 15.49 4.46 -2.56
CA GLN A 653 16.64 4.81 -3.38
C GLN A 653 16.25 5.64 -4.62
N GLY A 654 15.01 6.09 -4.65
CA GLY A 654 14.50 6.93 -5.72
C GLY A 654 12.99 7.09 -5.67
N VAL A 655 12.51 7.96 -6.52
CA VAL A 655 11.10 8.19 -6.77
C VAL A 655 10.82 8.14 -8.27
N MET A 656 9.58 7.79 -8.62
CA MET A 656 9.09 7.83 -9.98
C MET A 656 7.76 8.58 -10.02
N PHE A 657 7.66 9.56 -10.87
CA PHE A 657 6.43 10.32 -11.08
C PHE A 657 5.53 9.59 -12.07
N TYR A 658 4.35 9.17 -11.62
CA TYR A 658 3.29 8.69 -12.47
C TYR A 658 2.25 9.78 -12.65
N ASN A 659 2.48 10.66 -13.61
CA ASN A 659 1.62 11.80 -13.89
C ASN A 659 0.63 11.46 -15.03
N ARG A 660 -0.64 11.79 -14.81
CA ARG A 660 -1.67 11.69 -15.83
C ARG A 660 -2.55 12.91 -15.76
N ASN A 661 -2.80 13.48 -16.93
CA ASN A 661 -3.63 14.68 -17.06
C ASN A 661 -3.15 15.81 -16.13
N ALA A 662 -1.82 15.87 -15.87
CA ALA A 662 -1.24 16.82 -14.91
C ALA A 662 -1.51 18.26 -15.27
N GLU A 663 -1.58 18.57 -16.57
CA GLU A 663 -1.87 19.88 -17.11
C GLU A 663 -3.25 20.43 -16.68
N PHE A 664 -4.17 19.57 -16.29
CA PHE A 664 -5.50 19.98 -15.85
C PHE A 664 -5.60 20.24 -14.36
N TYR A 665 -4.61 19.86 -13.59
CA TYR A 665 -4.59 20.02 -12.14
C TYR A 665 -3.44 20.96 -11.75
N PRO A 666 -3.70 22.17 -11.29
CA PRO A 666 -2.66 23.10 -10.85
C PRO A 666 -1.69 22.51 -9.83
N GLU A 667 -2.16 21.64 -8.93
CA GLU A 667 -1.33 20.90 -7.97
C GLU A 667 -0.26 20.05 -8.68
N LEU A 668 -0.61 19.43 -9.80
CA LEU A 668 0.32 18.60 -10.56
C LEU A 668 1.11 19.44 -11.57
N ALA A 669 0.44 20.37 -12.26
CA ALA A 669 1.08 21.21 -13.30
C ALA A 669 2.19 22.10 -12.74
N LEU A 670 2.02 22.63 -11.53
CA LEU A 670 2.97 23.50 -10.85
C LEU A 670 3.74 22.78 -9.73
N GLY A 671 3.05 21.92 -8.96
CA GLY A 671 3.63 21.24 -7.81
C GLY A 671 4.62 20.14 -8.23
N THR A 672 4.35 19.36 -9.29
CA THR A 672 5.28 18.31 -9.72
C THR A 672 6.62 18.88 -10.21
N PRO A 673 6.69 19.90 -11.07
CA PRO A 673 7.96 20.55 -11.41
C PRO A 673 8.68 21.15 -10.21
N ALA A 674 7.95 21.74 -9.25
CA ALA A 674 8.53 22.25 -8.02
C ALA A 674 9.13 21.11 -7.18
N MET A 675 8.47 19.97 -7.10
CA MET A 675 8.97 18.77 -6.42
C MET A 675 10.23 18.22 -7.10
N VAL A 676 10.27 18.16 -8.42
CA VAL A 676 11.48 17.76 -9.17
C VAL A 676 12.64 18.69 -8.85
N LYS A 677 12.39 20.01 -8.81
CA LYS A 677 13.40 21.02 -8.42
C LYS A 677 13.88 20.78 -6.99
N GLU A 678 12.98 20.55 -6.05
CA GLU A 678 13.30 20.20 -4.65
C GLU A 678 14.22 18.98 -4.58
N LEU A 679 13.84 17.89 -5.23
CA LEU A 679 14.62 16.65 -5.24
C LEU A 679 16.00 16.83 -5.88
N LYS A 680 16.10 17.64 -6.93
CA LYS A 680 17.41 17.98 -7.54
C LYS A 680 18.32 18.75 -6.60
N ILE A 681 17.79 19.67 -5.80
CA ILE A 681 18.54 20.39 -4.78
C ILE A 681 19.03 19.41 -3.70
N LEU A 682 18.20 18.45 -3.31
CA LEU A 682 18.48 17.48 -2.26
C LEU A 682 19.27 16.26 -2.74
N GLU A 683 19.37 16.00 -4.06
CA GLU A 683 20.02 14.80 -4.61
C GLU A 683 21.43 14.57 -4.06
N PRO A 684 22.33 15.58 -3.97
CA PRO A 684 23.67 15.38 -3.40
C PRO A 684 23.66 14.94 -1.94
N VAL A 685 22.64 15.35 -1.18
CA VAL A 685 22.46 14.95 0.22
C VAL A 685 21.85 13.56 0.33
N MET A 686 20.87 13.24 -0.53
CA MET A 686 20.16 11.95 -0.48
C MET A 686 21.08 10.75 -0.75
N VAL A 687 22.14 10.94 -1.53
CA VAL A 687 23.12 9.89 -1.84
C VAL A 687 24.23 9.73 -0.79
N GLU A 688 24.29 10.61 0.21
CA GLU A 688 25.20 10.44 1.33
C GLU A 688 24.75 9.28 2.22
N SER A 689 25.71 8.66 2.87
CA SER A 689 25.46 7.66 3.91
C SER A 689 24.73 8.26 5.09
N ASN A 690 23.90 7.45 5.78
CA ASN A 690 23.31 7.90 7.03
C ASN A 690 24.42 8.12 8.06
N TYR A 691 24.49 9.31 8.62
CA TYR A 691 25.44 9.65 9.67
C TYR A 691 25.06 8.96 10.97
N GLN A 692 25.97 8.17 11.51
CA GLN A 692 25.76 7.37 12.71
C GLN A 692 26.87 7.66 13.73
N THR A 693 26.50 7.81 14.99
CA THR A 693 27.42 7.86 16.12
C THR A 693 26.95 6.87 17.20
N PRO A 694 27.85 6.36 18.08
CA PRO A 694 27.46 5.38 19.09
C PRO A 694 26.40 5.88 20.08
N ASP A 695 26.33 7.18 20.30
CA ASP A 695 25.39 7.88 21.17
C ASP A 695 24.09 8.31 20.48
N LEU A 696 24.00 8.14 19.15
CA LEU A 696 22.81 8.50 18.40
C LEU A 696 21.72 7.44 18.59
N LYS A 697 20.65 7.82 19.27
CA LYS A 697 19.50 6.93 19.52
C LYS A 697 18.54 6.94 18.34
N ALA A 698 18.12 5.75 17.90
CA ALA A 698 17.06 5.64 16.93
C ALA A 698 15.75 6.27 17.46
N PRO A 699 15.00 6.98 16.63
CA PRO A 699 13.74 7.58 17.03
C PRO A 699 12.72 6.52 17.47
N ALA A 700 11.93 6.87 18.49
CA ALA A 700 10.82 6.02 18.90
C ALA A 700 9.70 6.06 17.84
N ARG A 701 9.27 4.90 17.36
CA ARG A 701 8.10 4.82 16.49
C ARG A 701 6.86 5.40 17.20
N PRO A 702 6.02 6.12 16.50
CA PRO A 702 5.86 6.24 15.04
C PRO A 702 6.60 7.40 14.40
N PHE A 703 7.34 8.18 15.15
CA PHE A 703 8.20 9.23 14.64
C PHE A 703 9.49 8.62 14.08
N ARG A 704 9.92 9.06 12.90
CA ARG A 704 11.13 8.54 12.24
C ARG A 704 11.94 9.69 11.66
N TRP A 705 13.25 9.52 11.67
CA TRP A 705 14.16 10.43 11.00
C TRP A 705 15.45 9.71 10.61
N ILE A 706 16.13 10.29 9.64
CA ILE A 706 17.50 9.92 9.24
C ILE A 706 18.37 11.18 9.29
N LEU A 707 19.61 10.99 9.67
CA LEU A 707 20.61 12.04 9.73
C LEU A 707 21.67 11.81 8.64
N LYS A 708 21.98 12.85 7.89
CA LYS A 708 23.03 12.83 6.86
C LYS A 708 23.97 14.01 7.08
N LYS A 709 25.19 13.89 6.55
CA LYS A 709 26.19 14.97 6.58
C LYS A 709 26.71 15.17 5.16
N HIS A 710 26.57 16.39 4.63
CA HIS A 710 27.03 16.75 3.30
C HIS A 710 27.84 18.04 3.35
N LYS A 711 29.10 18.00 2.88
CA LYS A 711 30.03 19.15 2.86
C LYS A 711 30.15 19.88 4.18
N GLY A 712 30.09 19.16 5.30
CA GLY A 712 30.15 19.70 6.64
C GLY A 712 28.80 19.98 7.28
N ASP A 713 27.75 20.21 6.54
CA ASP A 713 26.40 20.50 7.02
C ASP A 713 25.63 19.26 7.39
N PHE A 714 24.82 19.36 8.46
CA PHE A 714 23.89 18.33 8.87
C PHE A 714 22.54 18.50 8.17
N TRP A 715 21.92 17.35 7.87
CA TRP A 715 20.61 17.24 7.24
C TRP A 715 19.79 16.19 7.95
N ILE A 716 18.61 16.57 8.43
CA ILE A 716 17.70 15.68 9.13
C ILE A 716 16.42 15.59 8.32
N PHE A 717 16.11 14.41 7.80
CA PHE A 717 14.84 14.12 7.14
C PHE A 717 13.96 13.45 8.20
N ALA A 718 12.89 14.11 8.63
CA ALA A 718 12.05 13.66 9.73
C ALA A 718 10.58 13.59 9.33
N GLY A 719 9.83 12.66 9.91
CA GLY A 719 8.41 12.48 9.62
C GLY A 719 7.61 11.85 10.76
N SER A 720 6.38 12.31 10.90
CA SER A 720 5.35 11.67 11.71
C SER A 720 4.64 10.61 10.87
N PHE A 721 4.73 9.35 11.28
CA PHE A 721 4.08 8.22 10.60
C PHE A 721 2.73 7.88 11.29
N LYS A 722 2.02 8.90 11.76
CA LYS A 722 0.73 8.81 12.46
C LYS A 722 -0.32 9.78 11.91
N PRO A 723 -1.62 9.44 12.00
CA PRO A 723 -2.72 10.33 11.64
C PRO A 723 -3.05 11.37 12.73
N GLU A 724 -2.08 11.82 13.50
CA GLU A 724 -2.25 12.73 14.64
C GLU A 724 -1.16 13.77 14.65
N THR A 725 -1.47 14.94 15.23
CA THR A 725 -0.43 15.92 15.54
C THR A 725 0.49 15.37 16.64
N LEU A 726 1.78 15.43 16.40
CA LEU A 726 2.81 14.92 17.29
C LEU A 726 3.78 16.05 17.64
N GLN A 727 4.00 16.27 18.95
CA GLN A 727 5.16 17.04 19.43
C GLN A 727 6.34 16.09 19.47
N ALA A 728 7.31 16.27 18.57
CA ALA A 728 8.50 15.44 18.48
C ALA A 728 9.67 16.09 19.20
N ASN A 729 10.32 15.33 20.07
CA ASN A 729 11.56 15.71 20.73
C ASN A 729 12.71 14.93 20.08
N MET A 730 13.71 15.64 19.57
CA MET A 730 14.87 15.06 18.89
C MET A 730 16.13 15.34 19.71
N GLU A 731 16.95 14.31 19.88
CA GLU A 731 18.24 14.37 20.55
C GLU A 731 19.33 13.87 19.59
N ILE A 732 20.14 14.78 19.09
CA ILE A 732 21.23 14.54 18.15
C ILE A 732 22.50 15.22 18.69
N PRO A 733 23.28 14.53 19.52
CA PRO A 733 24.44 15.11 20.23
C PRO A 733 25.45 15.78 19.30
N ALA A 734 25.60 15.29 18.07
CA ALA A 734 26.51 15.86 17.08
C ALA A 734 26.19 17.31 16.64
N LEU A 735 24.97 17.78 16.87
CA LEU A 735 24.54 19.14 16.50
C LEU A 735 25.05 20.19 17.50
N LYS A 736 25.27 19.79 18.79
CA LYS A 736 25.61 20.75 19.85
C LYS A 736 24.59 21.89 19.93
N ASP A 737 25.07 23.12 20.17
CA ASP A 737 24.25 24.34 20.11
C ASP A 737 24.32 24.92 18.70
N CYS A 738 23.22 24.97 18.02
CA CYS A 738 23.14 25.56 16.70
C CYS A 738 21.71 25.98 16.32
N LYS A 739 21.59 26.68 15.22
CA LYS A 739 20.31 26.98 14.57
C LYS A 739 20.11 26.02 13.41
N LEU A 740 18.96 25.37 13.37
CA LEU A 740 18.50 24.61 12.22
C LEU A 740 17.53 25.44 11.39
N TYR A 741 17.72 25.43 10.10
CA TYR A 741 16.83 26.02 9.11
C TYR A 741 15.93 24.91 8.57
N VAL A 742 14.61 25.15 8.54
CA VAL A 742 13.66 24.17 7.96
C VAL A 742 13.54 24.42 6.48
N PHE A 743 13.98 23.44 5.72
CA PHE A 743 14.10 23.53 4.26
C PHE A 743 12.76 23.85 3.59
N GLY A 744 12.72 24.95 2.84
CA GLY A 744 11.54 25.39 2.09
C GLY A 744 10.42 26.03 2.92
N GLU A 745 10.54 26.09 4.27
CA GLU A 745 9.47 26.57 5.15
C GLU A 745 9.70 27.98 5.71
N ASN A 746 10.82 28.61 5.37
CA ASN A 746 11.19 29.96 5.84
C ASN A 746 11.13 30.15 7.37
N ARG A 747 11.42 29.08 8.15
CA ARG A 747 11.46 29.11 9.61
C ARG A 747 12.72 28.42 10.14
N THR A 748 13.00 28.62 11.43
CA THR A 748 14.15 28.04 12.11
C THR A 748 13.74 27.38 13.41
N VAL A 749 14.61 26.47 13.90
CA VAL A 749 14.50 25.81 15.20
C VAL A 749 15.84 25.92 15.91
N GLU A 750 15.81 26.33 17.17
CA GLU A 750 17.02 26.41 18.00
C GLU A 750 17.33 25.04 18.61
N VAL A 751 18.59 24.66 18.55
CA VAL A 751 19.14 23.45 19.17
C VAL A 751 19.98 23.85 20.39
N LYS A 752 19.72 23.23 21.54
CA LYS A 752 20.50 23.38 22.75
C LYS A 752 20.95 22.01 23.26
N ASP A 753 22.24 21.87 23.55
CA ASP A 753 22.82 20.58 23.97
C ASP A 753 22.43 19.41 23.03
N GLY A 754 22.38 19.67 21.74
CA GLY A 754 21.96 18.68 20.73
C GLY A 754 20.47 18.32 20.75
N LYS A 755 19.63 19.09 21.44
CA LYS A 755 18.20 18.81 21.61
C LYS A 755 17.35 19.91 21.01
N PHE A 756 16.27 19.51 20.36
CA PHE A 756 15.25 20.41 19.86
C PHE A 756 13.88 19.72 19.74
N SER A 757 12.84 20.52 19.62
CA SER A 757 11.46 20.03 19.48
C SER A 757 10.78 20.71 18.33
N ASP A 758 9.90 19.99 17.66
CA ASP A 758 9.04 20.55 16.64
C ASP A 758 7.69 19.84 16.59
N THR A 759 6.70 20.48 15.98
CA THR A 759 5.35 19.95 15.85
C THR A 759 5.13 19.41 14.45
N PHE A 760 4.75 18.15 14.36
CA PHE A 760 4.38 17.48 13.12
C PHE A 760 2.87 17.28 13.09
N LYS A 761 2.23 17.76 12.06
CA LYS A 761 0.82 17.50 11.79
C LYS A 761 0.61 16.02 11.40
N ASN A 762 -0.62 15.69 11.06
CA ASN A 762 -1.02 14.39 10.56
C ASN A 762 -0.16 13.97 9.34
N PHE A 763 0.65 12.90 9.48
CA PHE A 763 1.57 12.41 8.46
C PHE A 763 2.46 13.50 7.85
N ASP A 764 3.02 14.34 8.67
CA ASP A 764 3.84 15.48 8.25
C ASP A 764 5.32 15.12 8.11
N THR A 765 6.04 15.88 7.29
CA THR A 765 7.48 15.70 7.10
C THR A 765 8.19 17.04 7.04
N HIS A 766 9.30 17.15 7.76
CA HIS A 766 10.17 18.31 7.73
C HIS A 766 11.62 17.90 7.42
N ILE A 767 12.35 18.79 6.77
CA ILE A 767 13.77 18.63 6.48
C ILE A 767 14.51 19.78 7.17
N TYR A 768 15.42 19.46 8.06
CA TYR A 768 16.21 20.44 8.78
C TYR A 768 17.65 20.40 8.30
N THR A 769 18.29 21.56 8.27
CA THR A 769 19.69 21.66 7.91
C THR A 769 20.40 22.80 8.64
N THR A 770 21.71 22.68 8.84
CA THR A 770 22.58 23.77 9.28
C THR A 770 22.91 24.75 8.15
N ASN A 771 22.59 24.41 6.89
CA ASN A 771 22.89 25.23 5.71
C ASN A 771 21.73 26.19 5.39
N GLU A 772 21.83 27.43 5.82
CA GLU A 772 20.82 28.47 5.58
C GLU A 772 20.54 28.71 4.11
N LYS A 773 21.60 28.81 3.29
CA LYS A 773 21.47 29.12 1.85
C LYS A 773 20.67 28.04 1.13
N MET A 774 20.95 26.75 1.43
CA MET A 774 20.24 25.66 0.81
C MET A 774 18.82 25.53 1.35
N ALA A 775 18.57 25.81 2.63
CA ALA A 775 17.24 25.79 3.21
C ALA A 775 16.26 26.75 2.51
N LYS A 776 16.79 27.88 2.02
CA LYS A 776 16.03 28.93 1.30
C LYS A 776 16.02 28.76 -0.22
N ALA A 777 16.54 27.66 -0.77
CA ALA A 777 16.63 27.44 -2.21
C ALA A 777 15.27 27.18 -2.89
N ILE A 778 14.25 26.87 -2.11
CA ILE A 778 12.86 26.74 -2.51
C ILE A 778 11.96 27.36 -1.41
N ASP A 779 10.77 27.80 -1.80
CA ASP A 779 9.75 28.31 -0.88
C ASP A 779 8.44 27.57 -1.15
N PHE A 780 8.03 26.74 -0.22
CA PHE A 780 6.82 25.92 -0.36
C PHE A 780 5.54 26.76 -0.35
N ALA A 781 5.51 27.81 0.46
CA ALA A 781 4.37 28.74 0.49
C ALA A 781 4.19 29.48 -0.84
N ALA A 782 5.29 29.81 -1.50
CA ALA A 782 5.24 30.45 -2.83
C ALA A 782 4.70 29.46 -3.90
N VAL A 783 5.03 28.18 -3.82
CA VAL A 783 4.48 27.15 -4.71
C VAL A 783 2.97 27.01 -4.49
N GLU A 784 2.52 26.85 -3.24
CA GLU A 784 1.09 26.76 -2.89
C GLU A 784 0.32 28.01 -3.34
N LYS A 785 0.87 29.20 -3.13
CA LYS A 785 0.28 30.46 -3.61
C LYS A 785 0.15 30.48 -5.14
N SER A 786 1.12 29.93 -5.85
CA SER A 786 1.06 29.83 -7.32
C SER A 786 -0.03 28.88 -7.79
N ILE A 787 -0.23 27.76 -7.08
CA ILE A 787 -1.32 26.80 -7.32
C ILE A 787 -2.68 27.48 -7.12
N GLN A 788 -2.85 28.19 -6.01
CA GLN A 788 -4.10 28.91 -5.71
C GLN A 788 -4.39 29.99 -6.77
N LYS A 789 -3.36 30.77 -7.16
CA LYS A 789 -3.49 31.75 -8.23
C LYS A 789 -3.89 31.13 -9.58
N ALA A 790 -3.43 29.92 -9.87
CA ALA A 790 -3.83 29.20 -11.09
C ALA A 790 -5.31 28.80 -11.07
N TYR A 791 -5.85 28.42 -9.93
CA TYR A 791 -7.28 28.19 -9.76
C TYR A 791 -8.11 29.48 -9.86
N GLU A 792 -7.66 30.55 -9.19
CA GLU A 792 -8.32 31.87 -9.29
C GLU A 792 -8.39 32.36 -10.75
N LYS A 793 -7.34 32.12 -11.53
CA LYS A 793 -7.34 32.46 -12.97
C LYS A 793 -8.35 31.66 -13.79
N ARG A 794 -8.71 30.44 -13.38
CA ARG A 794 -9.74 29.63 -14.04
C ARG A 794 -11.16 30.12 -13.70
N ARG A 795 -11.33 30.69 -12.53
CA ARG A 795 -12.60 31.21 -12.08
C ARG A 795 -12.96 32.48 -12.84
N LYS A 796 -13.93 32.44 -13.72
CA LYS A 796 -14.45 33.65 -14.33
C LYS A 796 -15.17 34.52 -13.29
N PRO A 797 -15.00 35.86 -13.32
CA PRO A 797 -15.71 36.75 -12.42
C PRO A 797 -17.21 36.54 -12.49
N GLY A 798 -17.85 36.38 -11.30
CA GLY A 798 -19.29 36.14 -11.22
C GLY A 798 -19.78 34.72 -11.48
N ASN A 799 -18.92 33.77 -11.96
CA ASN A 799 -19.31 32.38 -12.11
C ASN A 799 -19.49 31.72 -10.73
N ILE A 800 -20.76 31.45 -10.36
CA ILE A 800 -21.11 30.84 -9.07
C ILE A 800 -21.05 29.31 -9.09
N ALA A 801 -21.03 28.69 -10.29
CA ALA A 801 -20.92 27.24 -10.44
C ALA A 801 -19.48 26.72 -10.31
N PHE A 802 -18.46 27.59 -10.38
CA PHE A 802 -17.06 27.17 -10.34
C PHE A 802 -16.72 26.45 -9.03
N GLN A 803 -16.12 25.26 -9.14
CA GLN A 803 -15.57 24.51 -8.02
C GLN A 803 -14.20 23.94 -8.35
N GLN A 804 -13.32 23.86 -7.36
CA GLN A 804 -11.96 23.32 -7.50
C GLN A 804 -11.94 21.82 -7.26
N ASN A 805 -12.88 21.31 -6.49
CA ASN A 805 -13.02 19.91 -6.12
C ASN A 805 -14.46 19.47 -6.29
N GLU A 806 -14.66 18.17 -6.51
CA GLU A 806 -16.00 17.59 -6.54
C GLU A 806 -16.75 17.85 -5.24
N ASP A 807 -18.03 18.14 -5.35
CA ASP A 807 -18.95 18.43 -4.24
C ASP A 807 -18.54 19.59 -3.32
N GLU A 808 -17.66 20.48 -3.77
CA GLU A 808 -17.29 21.67 -2.99
C GLU A 808 -18.47 22.60 -2.76
N LYS A 809 -19.27 22.83 -3.79
CA LYS A 809 -20.43 23.74 -3.78
C LYS A 809 -21.71 23.11 -4.30
N LEU A 810 -21.56 22.19 -5.21
CA LEU A 810 -22.65 21.55 -5.92
C LEU A 810 -22.30 20.11 -6.33
N GLN A 811 -23.34 19.30 -6.47
CA GLN A 811 -23.25 17.96 -7.05
C GLN A 811 -23.66 17.99 -8.51
N VAL A 812 -22.98 17.24 -9.35
CA VAL A 812 -23.33 17.07 -10.76
C VAL A 812 -23.81 15.64 -11.00
N THR A 813 -25.02 15.52 -11.52
CA THR A 813 -25.64 14.23 -11.87
C THR A 813 -26.13 14.23 -13.31
N ALA A 814 -26.34 13.04 -13.89
CA ALA A 814 -26.82 12.91 -15.27
C ALA A 814 -27.78 11.73 -15.43
N SER A 815 -28.68 11.80 -16.43
CA SER A 815 -29.58 10.71 -16.81
C SER A 815 -28.81 9.45 -17.24
N SER A 816 -27.71 9.64 -17.96
CA SER A 816 -26.79 8.61 -18.39
C SER A 816 -25.39 9.21 -18.57
N SER A 817 -24.38 8.38 -18.55
CA SER A 817 -23.01 8.78 -18.89
C SER A 817 -22.28 7.60 -19.51
N ILE A 818 -21.55 7.81 -20.62
CA ILE A 818 -20.68 6.78 -21.19
C ILE A 818 -19.63 6.27 -20.18
N PHE A 819 -19.42 7.06 -19.15
CA PHE A 819 -18.40 6.83 -18.14
C PHE A 819 -18.93 6.02 -16.94
N ALA A 820 -20.25 5.94 -16.79
CA ALA A 820 -20.86 5.21 -15.67
C ALA A 820 -20.82 3.68 -15.81
N THR A 821 -20.41 3.11 -16.93
CA THR A 821 -20.56 1.67 -17.20
C THR A 821 -19.35 0.93 -17.71
N ALA A 822 -18.23 1.57 -17.99
CA ALA A 822 -17.13 0.85 -18.63
C ALA A 822 -15.84 0.91 -17.82
N ARG A 823 -15.26 -0.27 -17.56
CA ARG A 823 -13.84 -0.45 -17.21
C ARG A 823 -12.85 0.26 -18.16
N ARG A 824 -13.33 0.94 -19.18
CA ARG A 824 -12.54 1.62 -20.22
C ARG A 824 -12.67 3.13 -20.20
N SER A 825 -13.53 3.70 -19.39
CA SER A 825 -13.70 5.15 -19.33
C SER A 825 -12.70 5.72 -18.33
N ARG A 826 -11.68 6.28 -18.85
CA ARG A 826 -10.54 6.73 -18.07
C ARG A 826 -10.66 8.17 -17.54
N ASN A 827 -11.76 8.91 -17.75
CA ASN A 827 -11.70 10.36 -17.60
C ASN A 827 -13.04 11.03 -17.32
N SER A 828 -13.79 10.65 -16.27
CA SER A 828 -14.97 11.46 -16.01
C SER A 828 -15.49 11.42 -14.59
N ALA A 829 -15.10 12.40 -13.87
CA ALA A 829 -15.96 12.95 -12.86
C ALA A 829 -16.86 14.00 -13.53
N LEU A 830 -18.16 13.90 -13.38
CA LEU A 830 -19.12 14.85 -13.99
C LEU A 830 -18.87 16.30 -13.54
N TRP A 831 -18.31 16.50 -12.36
CA TRP A 831 -18.01 17.81 -11.80
C TRP A 831 -17.03 18.65 -12.63
N HIS A 832 -16.26 18.02 -13.50
CA HIS A 832 -15.34 18.73 -14.42
C HIS A 832 -16.05 19.70 -15.37
N VAL A 833 -17.36 19.60 -15.53
CA VAL A 833 -18.13 20.60 -16.27
C VAL A 833 -18.28 21.95 -15.53
N THR A 834 -17.69 22.07 -14.34
CA THR A 834 -17.70 23.28 -13.51
C THR A 834 -16.32 23.69 -12.98
N ASP A 835 -15.23 23.10 -13.50
CA ASP A 835 -13.87 23.34 -12.99
C ASP A 835 -13.12 24.48 -13.69
N GLY A 836 -13.74 25.15 -14.65
CA GLY A 836 -13.17 26.25 -15.41
C GLY A 836 -12.04 25.84 -16.35
N ALA A 837 -11.81 24.53 -16.55
CA ALA A 837 -10.81 24.02 -17.44
C ALA A 837 -11.43 23.59 -18.77
N PHE A 838 -11.45 24.50 -19.73
CA PHE A 838 -11.97 24.27 -21.09
C PHE A 838 -11.10 23.24 -21.85
N ARG A 839 -11.43 21.97 -21.78
CA ARG A 839 -10.63 20.89 -22.30
C ARG A 839 -11.13 20.46 -23.66
N ASN A 840 -10.36 20.77 -24.66
CA ASN A 840 -10.64 20.37 -26.06
C ASN A 840 -9.83 19.11 -26.38
N GLY A 841 -10.51 17.99 -26.59
CA GLY A 841 -9.86 16.74 -26.99
C GLY A 841 -9.59 15.72 -25.89
N ASP A 842 -9.74 16.07 -24.62
CA ASP A 842 -9.66 15.15 -23.51
C ASP A 842 -11.03 14.71 -23.00
N ARG A 843 -11.11 13.51 -22.47
CA ARG A 843 -12.32 12.86 -21.99
C ARG A 843 -12.84 13.34 -20.63
N MET A 844 -12.46 14.55 -20.21
CA MET A 844 -12.95 15.19 -18.97
C MET A 844 -14.07 16.16 -19.30
N TYR A 845 -15.15 15.62 -19.79
CA TYR A 845 -16.39 16.30 -20.14
C TYR A 845 -17.55 15.34 -19.89
N PHE A 846 -18.76 15.86 -19.81
CA PHE A 846 -19.96 15.04 -19.79
C PHE A 846 -20.28 14.53 -21.21
N GLU A 847 -20.58 13.23 -21.34
CA GLU A 847 -21.16 12.64 -22.54
C GLU A 847 -22.21 11.58 -22.19
N ALA A 848 -23.39 11.72 -22.72
CA ALA A 848 -24.49 10.75 -22.56
C ALA A 848 -24.21 9.44 -23.30
N LYS A 849 -24.83 8.34 -22.86
CA LYS A 849 -24.63 7.01 -23.47
C LYS A 849 -25.27 6.86 -24.83
N ALA A 850 -26.41 7.48 -25.02
CA ALA A 850 -27.20 7.31 -26.27
C ALA A 850 -27.02 8.51 -27.19
N PRO A 851 -26.82 8.29 -28.49
CA PRO A 851 -26.84 9.39 -29.44
C PRO A 851 -28.26 9.88 -29.63
N GLY A 852 -28.56 11.15 -29.34
CA GLY A 852 -29.52 12.00 -29.97
C GLY A 852 -31.03 11.68 -29.96
N THR A 853 -31.50 10.77 -29.10
CA THR A 853 -32.95 10.43 -29.07
C THR A 853 -33.81 11.39 -28.27
N GLY A 854 -33.17 12.35 -27.55
CA GLY A 854 -33.85 13.27 -26.65
C GLY A 854 -34.09 12.68 -25.24
N GLY A 855 -34.21 13.55 -24.24
CA GLY A 855 -34.50 13.19 -22.88
C GLY A 855 -33.26 13.00 -21.98
N GLU A 856 -32.06 13.01 -22.52
CA GLU A 856 -30.84 13.05 -21.73
C GLU A 856 -30.71 14.39 -21.02
N TRP A 857 -30.23 14.34 -19.78
CA TRP A 857 -30.02 15.54 -18.98
C TRP A 857 -28.76 15.49 -18.13
N LEU A 858 -28.22 16.66 -17.87
CA LEU A 858 -27.19 16.96 -16.88
C LEU A 858 -27.75 17.93 -15.84
N GLU A 859 -27.56 17.65 -14.56
CA GLU A 859 -28.13 18.40 -13.45
C GLU A 859 -27.06 18.83 -12.47
N LEU A 860 -27.12 20.08 -12.08
CA LEU A 860 -26.30 20.72 -11.06
C LEU A 860 -27.17 21.00 -9.84
N LYS A 861 -26.88 20.36 -8.71
CA LYS A 861 -27.60 20.56 -7.44
C LYS A 861 -26.67 21.23 -6.45
N PHE A 862 -26.95 22.50 -6.15
CA PHE A 862 -26.25 23.30 -5.15
C PHE A 862 -26.63 22.88 -3.73
N HIS A 863 -25.68 23.02 -2.79
CA HIS A 863 -25.93 22.74 -1.37
C HIS A 863 -26.97 23.69 -0.77
N ASN A 864 -27.06 24.93 -1.27
CA ASN A 864 -28.03 25.93 -0.88
C ASN A 864 -28.67 26.55 -2.13
N PRO A 865 -29.95 27.01 -2.05
CA PRO A 865 -30.56 27.72 -3.15
C PRO A 865 -29.76 28.97 -3.55
N ILE A 866 -29.57 29.15 -4.84
CA ILE A 866 -28.87 30.29 -5.44
C ILE A 866 -29.82 31.11 -6.28
N GLU A 867 -29.53 32.42 -6.41
CA GLU A 867 -30.18 33.32 -7.35
C GLU A 867 -29.32 33.47 -8.59
N PHE A 868 -29.91 33.32 -9.76
CA PHE A 868 -29.18 33.37 -11.03
C PHE A 868 -30.10 33.84 -12.16
N SER A 869 -29.50 34.47 -13.17
CA SER A 869 -30.21 34.99 -14.35
C SER A 869 -29.55 34.65 -15.68
N LYS A 870 -28.37 34.00 -15.63
CA LYS A 870 -27.62 33.62 -16.81
C LYS A 870 -26.92 32.26 -16.66
N VAL A 871 -27.01 31.43 -17.72
CA VAL A 871 -26.27 30.14 -17.85
C VAL A 871 -25.56 30.10 -19.18
N ASP A 872 -24.24 29.93 -19.14
CA ASP A 872 -23.42 29.69 -20.34
C ASP A 872 -23.05 28.21 -20.41
N ILE A 873 -23.34 27.56 -21.51
CA ILE A 873 -23.08 26.15 -21.77
C ILE A 873 -22.04 26.04 -22.89
N TYR A 874 -21.04 25.21 -22.68
CA TYR A 874 -19.96 24.93 -23.66
C TYR A 874 -20.08 23.47 -24.16
N PRO A 875 -20.82 23.25 -25.26
CA PRO A 875 -20.96 21.91 -25.82
C PRO A 875 -19.70 21.43 -26.51
N LEU A 876 -19.44 20.13 -26.45
CA LEU A 876 -18.35 19.51 -27.21
C LEU A 876 -18.81 19.27 -28.65
N ASN A 877 -18.09 19.82 -29.64
CA ASN A 877 -18.32 19.57 -31.07
C ASN A 877 -19.77 19.76 -31.54
N ASP A 878 -20.42 20.85 -31.11
CA ASP A 878 -21.83 21.14 -31.45
C ASP A 878 -22.80 19.98 -31.16
N SER A 879 -22.57 19.25 -30.08
CA SER A 879 -23.37 18.06 -29.72
C SER A 879 -24.82 18.39 -29.39
N LEU A 880 -25.09 19.55 -28.75
CA LEU A 880 -26.44 20.02 -28.45
C LEU A 880 -27.08 20.70 -29.67
N CYS A 881 -28.36 20.45 -29.90
CA CYS A 881 -29.13 21.06 -30.96
C CYS A 881 -30.37 21.76 -30.39
N ASP A 882 -31.39 20.99 -29.99
CA ASP A 882 -32.59 21.51 -29.34
C ASP A 882 -32.59 21.07 -27.86
N TYR A 883 -32.63 21.98 -26.96
CA TYR A 883 -32.58 21.69 -25.53
C TYR A 883 -33.20 22.80 -24.66
N VAL A 884 -33.47 22.49 -23.41
CA VAL A 884 -33.98 23.42 -22.43
C VAL A 884 -33.06 23.52 -21.23
N VAL A 885 -32.99 24.74 -20.65
CA VAL A 885 -32.46 24.99 -19.33
C VAL A 885 -33.63 25.06 -18.37
N GLU A 886 -33.65 24.17 -17.41
CA GLU A 886 -34.72 24.03 -16.42
C GLU A 886 -34.17 24.30 -15.01
N ALA A 887 -34.99 24.77 -14.11
CA ALA A 887 -34.68 24.83 -12.69
C ALA A 887 -35.80 24.23 -11.85
N LYS A 888 -35.47 23.72 -10.66
CA LYS A 888 -36.46 23.12 -9.77
C LYS A 888 -37.18 24.16 -8.98
N GLN A 889 -38.50 24.12 -8.96
CA GLN A 889 -39.38 24.93 -8.11
C GLN A 889 -40.29 23.98 -7.32
N GLY A 890 -40.00 23.81 -6.02
CA GLY A 890 -40.58 22.73 -5.24
C GLY A 890 -40.22 21.36 -5.84
N GLU A 891 -41.17 20.51 -6.15
CA GLU A 891 -40.93 19.20 -6.76
C GLU A 891 -40.97 19.20 -8.30
N LYS A 892 -41.28 20.33 -8.94
CA LYS A 892 -41.43 20.43 -10.41
C LYS A 892 -40.25 21.17 -11.04
N TYR A 893 -39.98 20.84 -12.29
CA TYR A 893 -39.04 21.61 -13.11
C TYR A 893 -39.79 22.65 -13.93
N VAL A 894 -39.25 23.87 -13.93
CA VAL A 894 -39.72 25.00 -14.73
C VAL A 894 -38.67 25.27 -15.81
N THR A 895 -39.13 25.38 -17.06
CA THR A 895 -38.25 25.78 -18.17
C THR A 895 -37.95 27.26 -18.07
N LEU A 896 -36.67 27.61 -17.96
CA LEU A 896 -36.20 29.01 -17.88
C LEU A 896 -35.82 29.52 -19.28
N SER A 897 -35.33 28.66 -20.14
CA SER A 897 -34.93 29.00 -21.50
C SER A 897 -34.98 27.79 -22.39
N GLU A 898 -35.33 27.97 -23.66
CA GLU A 898 -35.33 26.97 -24.71
C GLU A 898 -34.36 27.42 -25.85
N MET A 899 -33.57 26.51 -26.37
CA MET A 899 -32.72 26.75 -27.52
C MET A 899 -33.06 25.77 -28.63
N LYS A 900 -33.24 26.28 -29.85
CA LYS A 900 -33.48 25.47 -31.06
C LYS A 900 -32.36 25.68 -32.06
N ASN A 901 -31.96 24.62 -32.75
CA ASN A 901 -30.91 24.62 -33.78
C ASN A 901 -29.61 25.28 -33.24
N ALA A 902 -29.33 25.06 -31.96
CA ALA A 902 -28.16 25.62 -31.29
C ALA A 902 -26.86 25.20 -32.02
N SER A 903 -25.95 26.13 -32.13
CA SER A 903 -24.60 25.92 -32.68
C SER A 903 -23.62 26.89 -32.05
N GLY A 904 -22.33 26.58 -32.21
CA GLY A 904 -21.25 27.43 -31.69
C GLY A 904 -20.63 26.96 -30.39
N LYS A 905 -19.51 27.58 -30.05
CA LYS A 905 -18.68 27.17 -28.91
C LYS A 905 -19.28 27.50 -27.54
N VAL A 906 -20.12 28.51 -27.47
CA VAL A 906 -20.81 28.98 -26.27
C VAL A 906 -22.26 29.20 -26.58
N GLN A 907 -23.13 28.66 -25.76
CA GLN A 907 -24.58 28.85 -25.85
C GLN A 907 -25.05 29.55 -24.58
N SER A 908 -25.38 30.84 -24.69
CA SER A 908 -25.75 31.70 -23.56
C SER A 908 -27.25 31.80 -23.42
N HIS A 909 -27.74 31.60 -22.20
CA HIS A 909 -29.14 31.75 -21.81
C HIS A 909 -29.26 32.89 -20.83
N LYS A 910 -30.16 33.83 -21.12
CA LYS A 910 -30.50 34.93 -20.21
C LYS A 910 -32.00 34.87 -19.93
N PHE A 911 -32.40 35.03 -18.70
CA PHE A 911 -33.76 34.99 -18.22
C PHE A 911 -33.91 35.84 -16.98
N ASP A 912 -35.15 36.09 -16.53
CA ASP A 912 -35.39 36.77 -15.26
C ASP A 912 -34.75 36.02 -14.09
N THR A 913 -34.32 36.77 -13.09
CA THR A 913 -33.66 36.18 -11.91
C THR A 913 -34.55 35.11 -11.28
N PHE A 914 -34.02 33.91 -11.20
CA PHE A 914 -34.67 32.73 -10.65
C PHE A 914 -33.91 32.22 -9.43
N LYS A 915 -34.63 31.68 -8.44
CA LYS A 915 -34.04 31.12 -7.24
C LYS A 915 -34.29 29.62 -7.16
N SER A 916 -33.21 28.83 -7.17
CA SER A 916 -33.28 27.38 -7.08
C SER A 916 -31.98 26.80 -6.52
N ASP A 917 -32.05 25.60 -5.96
CA ASP A 917 -30.88 24.78 -5.63
C ASP A 917 -30.52 23.83 -6.76
N THR A 918 -31.38 23.66 -7.77
CA THR A 918 -31.20 22.64 -8.81
C THR A 918 -31.42 23.21 -10.20
N ILE A 919 -30.42 23.05 -11.07
CA ILE A 919 -30.45 23.49 -12.46
C ILE A 919 -30.20 22.28 -13.34
N ARG A 920 -31.02 22.12 -14.39
CA ARG A 920 -30.92 21.00 -15.33
C ARG A 920 -30.82 21.50 -16.77
N ILE A 921 -29.93 20.90 -17.52
CA ILE A 921 -29.85 21.01 -18.97
C ILE A 921 -30.36 19.71 -19.54
N ARG A 922 -31.48 19.78 -20.27
CA ARG A 922 -32.16 18.60 -20.84
C ARG A 922 -32.23 18.70 -22.36
N ALA A 923 -31.65 17.72 -23.06
CA ALA A 923 -31.71 17.64 -24.51
C ALA A 923 -33.11 17.23 -25.00
N ILE A 924 -33.61 17.93 -25.99
CA ILE A 924 -34.78 17.54 -26.78
C ILE A 924 -34.32 16.82 -28.06
N LYS A 925 -33.30 17.38 -28.71
CA LYS A 925 -32.67 16.81 -29.88
C LYS A 925 -31.17 17.10 -29.84
N SER A 926 -30.35 16.11 -30.11
CA SER A 926 -28.91 16.25 -30.22
C SER A 926 -28.41 15.76 -31.57
N ARG A 927 -27.38 16.42 -32.11
CA ARG A 927 -26.76 15.97 -33.38
C ARG A 927 -25.91 14.73 -33.17
N LYS A 928 -25.35 14.59 -31.94
CA LYS A 928 -24.54 13.46 -31.46
C LYS A 928 -24.98 13.16 -30.02
N ALA A 929 -24.29 12.26 -29.32
CA ALA A 929 -24.48 12.13 -27.88
C ALA A 929 -24.32 13.50 -27.21
N MET A 930 -25.23 13.86 -26.30
CA MET A 930 -25.16 15.10 -25.53
C MET A 930 -23.82 15.17 -24.80
N SER A 931 -23.00 16.17 -25.13
CA SER A 931 -21.65 16.30 -24.56
C SER A 931 -21.40 17.75 -24.15
N ILE A 932 -20.98 17.99 -22.91
CA ILE A 932 -20.76 19.32 -22.34
C ILE A 932 -19.36 19.37 -21.71
N ILE A 933 -18.59 20.40 -22.07
CA ILE A 933 -17.23 20.63 -21.56
C ILE A 933 -17.29 21.44 -20.25
N GLU A 934 -18.11 22.55 -20.24
CA GLU A 934 -18.16 23.47 -19.14
C GLU A 934 -19.56 24.09 -19.04
N ILE A 935 -19.97 24.42 -17.82
CA ILE A 935 -21.17 25.19 -17.49
C ILE A 935 -20.81 26.30 -16.52
N GLU A 936 -21.17 27.53 -16.89
CA GLU A 936 -20.99 28.68 -16.05
C GLU A 936 -22.34 29.27 -15.71
N ILE A 937 -22.52 29.70 -14.46
CA ILE A 937 -23.77 30.24 -13.94
C ILE A 937 -23.51 31.58 -13.29
N TYR A 938 -24.35 32.59 -13.59
CA TYR A 938 -24.17 33.95 -13.16
C TYR A 938 -25.47 34.51 -12.57
N LYS A 939 -25.29 35.47 -11.61
CA LYS A 939 -26.41 36.26 -11.10
C LYS A 939 -27.01 37.15 -12.17
#